data_9ec4fd592cb8f7ab920922cfe60d0375
#
_entry.id   9ec4fd592cb8f7ab920922cfe60d0375
#
_cell.length_a   1.000
_cell.length_b   1.000
_cell.length_c   1.000
_cell.angle_alpha   90.00
_cell.angle_beta   90.00
_cell.angle_gamma   90.00
#
_symmetry.space_group_name_H-M   'P 1'
#
loop_
_entity.id
_entity.type
_entity.pdbx_description
1 polymer ?
#
loop_
_entity_poly.entity_id
_entity_poly.type
_entity_poly.pdbx_seq_one_letter_code
_entity_poly.pdbx_strand_id
1 'polypeptide(L)'
;MKQLSKVEQSFSTARKISNRNRIPYITVDTFPHLGLITSLRFLEWVGDNPEGVISLPTGKTPEYFIKWTKFMLKNWDNDKGLKIREKHGLTDIHKPSLSKLHFVQIDEFYPINPAQRNSFYYYVNNFYLKGFGMNTGNALLINANDIFLAGGRTYREVFPDHKVDLTLRYREAKSNMERIQKDSIMMVDEWCAGYEEDIRAKGGIGFFLGGIGPDGHIAFNIKGSDHFSTTRLMETNFETQAMSAGDLGGIEVSRNRLVITIGLDTITYNPDAVAIIFAAGEAKADVVKNAIENPPSNFYPATVLQKLKNSRFYLTNGAAVKLKDSVDDYYKKGKWTKAKTERAVLDIVKKLDKYGHHITIEDLKSDEYCRLIPNLNENTVNEVADSIKQKLDKGMLQEKNQKYYHTGPHHDDIMLGILPYISHQLRQPSNKFDFTILTSGFTAVTNKFIINALRDVLRFLDEDKIQMIKYPDFFEKGYRFKWDKDVNHYLGKVASGESIQRRRGLSHRMVRSMVETYKLKSIDGLRSQVKKNILLLQSSYDGEKNSPDIQKLKGMLREFEEELVWAHFGVRVKNVHHLRLGFYTGDIFTEQPERSRDVLPILNMLREIKPTVISLALDPEGSGPDTHYKVLEAIAAAVRLWKEEEDISNLRIIGYRNVWYRFHPSEADVIVPVSLNSLAILEESFSDCYLSQVDAPFPSYMLDGKFSTLAREIWIRQMKHIQLLLGKPFFYKNELPRIRAAHGLLFFREMDVDTFLAQARKLEKSMEGF
;
A
#
# COMPACT_ATOMS: atom_id res chain seq x y z
N MET A 1 9.62 -23.32 -28.77
CA MET A 1 9.04 -22.02 -28.37
C MET A 1 7.72 -22.29 -27.68
N LYS A 2 7.49 -21.69 -26.51
CA LYS A 2 6.18 -21.72 -25.87
C LYS A 2 5.19 -21.00 -26.78
N GLN A 3 4.14 -21.70 -27.26
CA GLN A 3 3.21 -21.18 -28.24
C GLN A 3 2.44 -19.98 -27.66
N LEU A 4 2.43 -18.87 -28.39
CA LEU A 4 1.69 -17.66 -28.02
C LEU A 4 0.24 -17.78 -28.44
N SER A 5 -0.68 -17.29 -27.61
CA SER A 5 -2.06 -17.12 -27.98
C SER A 5 -2.24 -16.01 -29.03
N LYS A 6 -3.40 -15.91 -29.69
CA LYS A 6 -3.69 -14.82 -30.65
C LYS A 6 -3.62 -13.46 -29.98
N VAL A 7 -4.18 -13.35 -28.77
CA VAL A 7 -4.09 -12.12 -27.96
C VAL A 7 -2.63 -11.78 -27.65
N GLU A 8 -1.85 -12.73 -27.16
CA GLU A 8 -0.43 -12.53 -26.86
C GLU A 8 0.37 -12.10 -28.09
N GLN A 9 0.08 -12.69 -29.27
CA GLN A 9 0.71 -12.31 -30.53
C GLN A 9 0.41 -10.86 -30.92
N SER A 10 -0.81 -10.37 -30.69
CA SER A 10 -1.19 -8.99 -31.00
C SER A 10 -0.41 -7.96 -30.15
N PHE A 11 -0.02 -8.32 -28.95
CA PHE A 11 0.82 -7.49 -28.09
C PHE A 11 2.33 -7.65 -28.37
N SER A 12 2.74 -8.78 -28.95
CA SER A 12 4.16 -9.08 -29.24
C SER A 12 4.74 -8.25 -30.40
N THR A 13 3.92 -7.83 -31.36
CA THR A 13 4.34 -6.96 -32.48
C THR A 13 4.64 -5.54 -32.05
N ALA A 14 4.07 -5.11 -30.94
CA ALA A 14 4.28 -3.76 -30.39
C ALA A 14 5.36 -3.74 -29.28
N ARG A 15 5.50 -4.81 -28.48
CA ARG A 15 6.49 -4.93 -27.40
C ARG A 15 6.76 -6.39 -27.04
N LYS A 16 8.00 -6.74 -27.08
CA LYS A 16 8.72 -8.00 -26.90
C LYS A 16 8.18 -8.90 -25.80
N ILE A 17 7.72 -10.08 -26.19
CA ILE A 17 7.81 -11.23 -25.30
C ILE A 17 9.29 -11.56 -25.13
N SER A 18 9.80 -11.46 -23.93
CA SER A 18 11.15 -11.88 -23.64
C SER A 18 11.16 -13.39 -23.38
N ASN A 19 11.80 -14.14 -24.27
CA ASN A 19 12.04 -15.58 -24.11
C ASN A 19 13.33 -15.90 -23.35
N ARG A 20 14.05 -14.87 -22.87
CA ARG A 20 15.33 -15.03 -22.16
C ARG A 20 15.16 -15.43 -20.70
N ASN A 21 13.95 -15.25 -20.16
CA ASN A 21 13.65 -15.54 -18.77
C ASN A 21 13.04 -16.92 -18.58
N ARG A 22 13.08 -17.45 -17.37
CA ARG A 22 12.55 -18.78 -17.04
C ARG A 22 11.03 -18.88 -17.21
N ILE A 23 10.33 -17.76 -16.96
CA ILE A 23 8.90 -17.59 -17.27
C ILE A 23 8.77 -16.42 -18.25
N PRO A 24 8.12 -16.61 -19.41
CA PRO A 24 7.86 -15.52 -20.36
C PRO A 24 6.99 -14.42 -19.75
N TYR A 25 7.22 -13.18 -20.13
CA TYR A 25 6.41 -12.06 -19.69
C TYR A 25 6.07 -11.09 -20.82
N ILE A 26 4.99 -10.34 -20.63
CA ILE A 26 4.55 -9.26 -21.53
C ILE A 26 4.47 -7.98 -20.70
N THR A 27 4.98 -6.88 -21.24
CA THR A 27 4.82 -5.56 -20.63
C THR A 27 3.79 -4.73 -21.38
N VAL A 28 2.99 -3.99 -20.62
CA VAL A 28 2.03 -3.00 -21.11
C VAL A 28 2.28 -1.64 -20.47
N ASP A 29 1.79 -0.58 -21.11
CA ASP A 29 2.07 0.79 -20.67
C ASP A 29 1.22 1.23 -19.49
N THR A 30 0.00 0.69 -19.35
CA THR A 30 -0.96 1.18 -18.37
C THR A 30 -1.62 0.05 -17.61
N PHE A 31 -2.10 0.35 -16.40
CA PHE A 31 -2.82 -0.62 -15.59
C PHE A 31 -4.18 -1.04 -16.22
N PRO A 32 -5.00 -0.12 -16.81
CA PRO A 32 -6.15 -0.53 -17.60
C PRO A 32 -5.81 -1.46 -18.77
N HIS A 33 -4.68 -1.22 -19.48
CA HIS A 33 -4.22 -2.13 -20.54
C HIS A 33 -3.81 -3.52 -19.99
N LEU A 34 -3.26 -3.57 -18.77
CA LEU A 34 -2.98 -4.84 -18.10
C LEU A 34 -4.28 -5.64 -17.88
N GLY A 35 -5.34 -4.96 -17.45
CA GLY A 35 -6.69 -5.55 -17.35
C GLY A 35 -7.25 -5.98 -18.68
N LEU A 36 -7.04 -5.20 -19.76
CA LEU A 36 -7.51 -5.53 -21.10
C LEU A 36 -6.86 -6.79 -21.65
N ILE A 37 -5.51 -6.88 -21.65
CA ILE A 37 -4.82 -8.09 -22.16
C ILE A 37 -5.25 -9.31 -21.36
N THR A 38 -5.37 -9.18 -20.04
CA THR A 38 -5.77 -10.28 -19.17
C THR A 38 -7.20 -10.75 -19.47
N SER A 39 -8.12 -9.80 -19.65
CA SER A 39 -9.53 -10.08 -20.01
C SER A 39 -9.65 -10.76 -21.38
N LEU A 40 -8.97 -10.22 -22.41
CA LEU A 40 -9.02 -10.80 -23.76
C LEU A 40 -8.41 -12.20 -23.78
N ARG A 41 -7.30 -12.42 -23.09
CA ARG A 41 -6.66 -13.74 -22.99
C ARG A 41 -7.54 -14.75 -22.25
N PHE A 42 -8.24 -14.31 -21.21
CA PHE A 42 -9.24 -15.12 -20.51
C PHE A 42 -10.38 -15.51 -21.43
N LEU A 43 -10.99 -14.55 -22.13
CA LEU A 43 -12.11 -14.80 -23.04
C LEU A 43 -11.72 -15.68 -24.24
N GLU A 44 -10.49 -15.51 -24.76
CA GLU A 44 -9.92 -16.40 -25.77
C GLU A 44 -9.87 -17.84 -25.26
N TRP A 45 -9.32 -18.05 -24.05
CA TRP A 45 -9.22 -19.39 -23.45
C TRP A 45 -10.59 -20.02 -23.19
N VAL A 46 -11.56 -19.23 -22.72
CA VAL A 46 -12.94 -19.69 -22.51
C VAL A 46 -13.60 -20.13 -23.81
N GLY A 47 -13.34 -19.43 -24.91
CA GLY A 47 -13.82 -19.82 -26.24
C GLY A 47 -13.37 -21.23 -26.64
N ASP A 48 -12.14 -21.59 -26.32
CA ASP A 48 -11.56 -22.89 -26.59
C ASP A 48 -11.92 -23.96 -25.52
N ASN A 49 -12.31 -23.52 -24.31
CA ASN A 49 -12.55 -24.39 -23.14
C ASN A 49 -13.88 -24.03 -22.43
N PRO A 50 -15.04 -24.19 -23.06
CA PRO A 50 -16.32 -23.72 -22.51
C PRO A 50 -16.79 -24.41 -21.22
N GLU A 51 -16.25 -25.59 -20.90
CA GLU A 51 -16.49 -26.36 -19.68
C GLU A 51 -15.24 -26.46 -18.80
N GLY A 52 -14.26 -25.59 -19.04
CA GLY A 52 -12.98 -25.61 -18.34
C GLY A 52 -13.06 -25.19 -16.87
N VAL A 53 -12.04 -25.55 -16.11
CA VAL A 53 -11.90 -25.17 -14.70
C VAL A 53 -11.07 -23.89 -14.58
N ILE A 54 -11.62 -22.87 -13.95
CA ILE A 54 -10.95 -21.58 -13.77
C ILE A 54 -10.79 -21.22 -12.31
N SER A 55 -9.76 -20.39 -12.04
CA SER A 55 -9.52 -19.80 -10.73
C SER A 55 -9.05 -18.37 -10.89
N LEU A 56 -9.73 -17.43 -10.23
CA LEU A 56 -9.54 -15.99 -10.42
C LEU A 56 -9.27 -15.30 -9.06
N PRO A 57 -8.41 -14.26 -9.04
CA PRO A 57 -7.98 -13.61 -7.80
C PRO A 57 -9.01 -12.65 -7.24
N THR A 58 -8.93 -12.39 -5.95
CA THR A 58 -9.74 -11.39 -5.23
C THR A 58 -8.94 -10.12 -4.93
N GLY A 59 -9.58 -9.14 -4.30
CA GLY A 59 -8.96 -7.88 -3.90
C GLY A 59 -9.04 -6.77 -4.96
N LYS A 60 -8.10 -5.81 -4.89
CA LYS A 60 -8.11 -4.61 -5.75
C LYS A 60 -7.44 -4.82 -7.11
N THR A 61 -6.45 -5.67 -7.19
CA THR A 61 -5.65 -5.87 -8.42
C THR A 61 -6.49 -6.29 -9.64
N PRO A 62 -7.55 -7.14 -9.55
CA PRO A 62 -8.35 -7.52 -10.71
C PRO A 62 -9.39 -6.49 -11.17
N GLU A 63 -9.41 -5.28 -10.64
CA GLU A 63 -10.41 -4.26 -10.96
C GLU A 63 -10.62 -4.07 -12.48
N TYR A 64 -9.54 -3.79 -13.20
CA TYR A 64 -9.62 -3.57 -14.65
C TYR A 64 -9.86 -4.84 -15.44
N PHE A 65 -9.41 -5.99 -14.97
CA PHE A 65 -9.76 -7.29 -15.54
C PHE A 65 -11.28 -7.51 -15.48
N ILE A 66 -11.90 -7.24 -14.33
CA ILE A 66 -13.35 -7.38 -14.14
C ILE A 66 -14.11 -6.38 -15.01
N LYS A 67 -13.68 -5.13 -15.03
CA LYS A 67 -14.31 -4.07 -15.85
C LYS A 67 -14.28 -4.41 -17.34
N TRP A 68 -13.11 -4.78 -17.86
CA TRP A 68 -12.94 -5.15 -19.26
C TRP A 68 -13.69 -6.43 -19.61
N THR A 69 -13.70 -7.45 -18.76
CA THR A 69 -14.45 -8.69 -19.02
C THR A 69 -15.94 -8.40 -19.11
N LYS A 70 -16.50 -7.63 -18.17
CA LYS A 70 -17.91 -7.20 -18.24
C LYS A 70 -18.19 -6.38 -19.49
N PHE A 71 -17.31 -5.44 -19.83
CA PHE A 71 -17.45 -4.62 -21.02
C PHE A 71 -17.47 -5.48 -22.29
N MET A 72 -16.52 -6.39 -22.44
CA MET A 72 -16.44 -7.28 -23.62
C MET A 72 -17.62 -8.21 -23.71
N LEU A 73 -18.06 -8.85 -22.64
CA LEU A 73 -19.25 -9.71 -22.63
C LEU A 73 -20.53 -8.96 -23.03
N LYS A 74 -20.65 -7.68 -22.62
CA LYS A 74 -21.79 -6.83 -22.99
C LYS A 74 -21.74 -6.35 -24.46
N ASN A 75 -20.53 -6.06 -24.94
CA ASN A 75 -20.34 -5.38 -26.23
C ASN A 75 -19.73 -6.27 -27.32
N TRP A 76 -19.65 -7.59 -27.11
CA TRP A 76 -18.93 -8.51 -28.00
C TRP A 76 -19.30 -8.38 -29.47
N ASP A 77 -20.58 -8.25 -29.77
CA ASP A 77 -21.12 -8.25 -31.12
C ASP A 77 -21.44 -6.85 -31.70
N ASN A 78 -21.13 -5.77 -30.92
CA ASN A 78 -21.32 -4.41 -31.43
C ASN A 78 -19.99 -3.78 -31.86
N ASP A 79 -20.06 -2.60 -32.52
CA ASP A 79 -18.91 -1.90 -33.10
C ASP A 79 -17.77 -1.66 -32.09
N LYS A 80 -18.10 -1.41 -30.80
CA LYS A 80 -17.08 -1.14 -29.75
C LYS A 80 -16.29 -2.40 -29.45
N GLY A 81 -16.95 -3.51 -29.24
CA GLY A 81 -16.31 -4.80 -28.99
C GLY A 81 -15.61 -5.34 -30.23
N LEU A 82 -16.20 -5.20 -31.41
CA LEU A 82 -15.64 -5.65 -32.69
C LEU A 82 -14.27 -4.97 -32.95
N LYS A 83 -14.17 -3.64 -32.79
CA LYS A 83 -12.89 -2.90 -32.96
C LYS A 83 -11.78 -3.42 -32.07
N ILE A 84 -12.11 -3.76 -30.80
CA ILE A 84 -11.13 -4.32 -29.87
C ILE A 84 -10.73 -5.73 -30.32
N ARG A 85 -11.69 -6.56 -30.72
CA ARG A 85 -11.43 -7.92 -31.18
C ARG A 85 -10.58 -7.94 -32.45
N GLU A 86 -10.89 -7.08 -33.44
CA GLU A 86 -10.08 -6.88 -34.62
C GLU A 86 -8.64 -6.52 -34.32
N LYS A 87 -8.47 -5.53 -33.45
CA LYS A 87 -7.12 -5.08 -33.01
C LYS A 87 -6.30 -6.19 -32.37
N HIS A 88 -6.96 -7.14 -31.69
CA HIS A 88 -6.31 -8.17 -30.89
C HIS A 88 -6.50 -9.60 -31.41
N GLY A 89 -6.91 -9.78 -32.67
CA GLY A 89 -6.91 -11.06 -33.35
C GLY A 89 -8.00 -12.04 -32.89
N LEU A 90 -9.15 -11.52 -32.40
CA LEU A 90 -10.27 -12.31 -31.87
C LEU A 90 -11.52 -12.29 -32.76
N THR A 91 -11.38 -11.97 -34.03
CA THR A 91 -12.53 -11.85 -34.95
C THR A 91 -13.26 -13.15 -35.27
N ASP A 92 -12.52 -14.25 -35.25
CA ASP A 92 -12.99 -15.60 -35.54
C ASP A 92 -13.51 -16.36 -34.28
N ILE A 93 -13.51 -15.72 -33.12
CA ILE A 93 -14.03 -16.30 -31.89
C ILE A 93 -15.48 -15.86 -31.68
N HIS A 94 -16.38 -16.83 -31.52
CA HIS A 94 -17.76 -16.58 -31.10
C HIS A 94 -17.80 -16.02 -29.68
N LYS A 95 -18.90 -15.32 -29.34
CA LYS A 95 -19.06 -14.79 -27.97
C LYS A 95 -18.92 -15.91 -26.94
N PRO A 96 -17.92 -15.84 -26.05
CA PRO A 96 -17.70 -16.89 -25.05
C PRO A 96 -18.86 -16.94 -24.05
N SER A 97 -19.32 -18.15 -23.74
CA SER A 97 -20.29 -18.38 -22.66
C SER A 97 -19.55 -18.88 -21.41
N LEU A 98 -19.80 -18.22 -20.28
CA LEU A 98 -19.19 -18.58 -19.01
C LEU A 98 -20.09 -19.47 -18.15
N SER A 99 -21.30 -19.79 -18.61
CA SER A 99 -22.31 -20.50 -17.81
C SER A 99 -21.94 -21.96 -17.47
N LYS A 100 -21.12 -22.61 -18.30
CA LYS A 100 -20.69 -24.00 -18.08
C LYS A 100 -19.33 -24.14 -17.42
N LEU A 101 -18.60 -23.05 -17.21
CA LEU A 101 -17.30 -23.09 -16.55
C LEU A 101 -17.42 -23.60 -15.11
N HIS A 102 -16.41 -24.33 -14.67
CA HIS A 102 -16.21 -24.65 -13.26
C HIS A 102 -15.33 -23.59 -12.62
N PHE A 103 -15.77 -23.05 -11.48
CA PHE A 103 -15.02 -22.05 -10.75
C PHE A 103 -14.40 -22.65 -9.49
N VAL A 104 -13.12 -22.41 -9.24
CA VAL A 104 -12.40 -22.80 -8.01
C VAL A 104 -11.99 -21.54 -7.28
N GLN A 105 -12.48 -21.33 -6.06
CA GLN A 105 -12.05 -20.21 -5.21
C GLN A 105 -10.63 -20.45 -4.74
N ILE A 106 -9.77 -19.42 -4.85
CA ILE A 106 -8.33 -19.52 -4.51
C ILE A 106 -8.13 -19.64 -3.01
N ASP A 107 -8.79 -18.78 -2.25
CA ASP A 107 -8.51 -18.59 -0.82
C ASP A 107 -9.67 -17.94 -0.07
N GLU A 108 -9.63 -17.99 1.25
CA GLU A 108 -10.53 -17.29 2.16
C GLU A 108 -9.86 -17.08 3.52
N PHE A 109 -10.12 -15.95 4.14
CA PHE A 109 -9.76 -15.74 5.55
C PHE A 109 -10.55 -16.67 6.47
N TYR A 110 -9.89 -17.19 7.51
CA TYR A 110 -10.51 -18.11 8.45
C TYR A 110 -10.15 -17.78 9.90
N PRO A 111 -11.11 -17.77 10.83
CA PRO A 111 -12.54 -17.85 10.58
C PRO A 111 -13.13 -16.48 10.12
N ILE A 112 -14.09 -16.53 9.21
CA ILE A 112 -14.81 -15.34 8.74
C ILE A 112 -16.28 -15.68 8.45
N ASN A 113 -17.19 -14.73 8.64
CA ASN A 113 -18.56 -14.88 8.19
C ASN A 113 -18.63 -14.64 6.68
N PRO A 114 -19.03 -15.61 5.85
CA PRO A 114 -19.06 -15.49 4.39
C PRO A 114 -20.05 -14.43 3.88
N ALA A 115 -20.99 -13.96 4.70
CA ALA A 115 -21.90 -12.85 4.34
C ALA A 115 -21.25 -11.47 4.45
N GLN A 116 -20.07 -11.36 5.06
CA GLN A 116 -19.34 -10.10 5.19
C GLN A 116 -18.78 -9.66 3.85
N ARG A 117 -18.80 -8.35 3.59
CA ARG A 117 -18.31 -7.79 2.31
C ARG A 117 -16.80 -7.93 2.11
N ASN A 118 -16.04 -8.15 3.17
CA ASN A 118 -14.61 -8.40 3.16
C ASN A 118 -14.23 -9.88 3.10
N SER A 119 -15.21 -10.79 3.00
CA SER A 119 -15.00 -12.19 2.68
C SER A 119 -14.72 -12.37 1.17
N PHE A 120 -13.78 -13.23 0.83
CA PHE A 120 -13.50 -13.57 -0.58
C PHE A 120 -14.62 -14.42 -1.18
N TYR A 121 -15.31 -15.22 -0.37
CA TYR A 121 -16.55 -15.88 -0.78
C TYR A 121 -17.60 -14.87 -1.26
N TYR A 122 -17.82 -13.79 -0.49
CA TYR A 122 -18.72 -12.71 -0.89
C TYR A 122 -18.24 -12.04 -2.20
N TYR A 123 -16.94 -11.77 -2.28
CA TYR A 123 -16.33 -11.16 -3.45
C TYR A 123 -16.56 -11.99 -4.71
N VAL A 124 -16.23 -13.29 -4.67
CA VAL A 124 -16.39 -14.23 -5.79
C VAL A 124 -17.83 -14.30 -6.26
N ASN A 125 -18.77 -14.44 -5.32
CA ASN A 125 -20.20 -14.50 -5.65
C ASN A 125 -20.69 -13.24 -6.38
N ASN A 126 -20.25 -12.04 -5.96
CA ASN A 126 -20.78 -10.79 -6.51
C ASN A 126 -20.05 -10.31 -7.75
N PHE A 127 -18.72 -10.40 -7.78
CA PHE A 127 -17.94 -9.86 -8.90
C PHE A 127 -17.75 -10.86 -10.04
N TYR A 128 -17.65 -12.16 -9.75
CA TYR A 128 -17.43 -13.22 -10.74
C TYR A 128 -18.70 -13.98 -11.05
N LEU A 129 -19.26 -14.74 -10.12
CA LEU A 129 -20.39 -15.62 -10.46
C LEU A 129 -21.59 -14.82 -10.99
N LYS A 130 -22.09 -13.86 -10.20
CA LYS A 130 -23.17 -12.96 -10.66
C LYS A 130 -22.67 -11.98 -11.73
N GLY A 131 -21.46 -11.43 -11.54
CA GLY A 131 -20.91 -10.40 -12.38
C GLY A 131 -20.64 -10.83 -13.82
N PHE A 132 -20.33 -12.10 -14.07
CA PHE A 132 -20.05 -12.69 -15.36
C PHE A 132 -21.15 -13.65 -15.84
N GLY A 133 -22.20 -13.85 -15.05
CA GLY A 133 -23.32 -14.76 -15.39
C GLY A 133 -22.93 -16.23 -15.35
N MET A 134 -22.07 -16.62 -14.40
CA MET A 134 -21.65 -18.01 -14.22
C MET A 134 -22.68 -18.79 -13.39
N ASN A 135 -22.74 -20.11 -13.61
CA ASN A 135 -23.58 -21.01 -12.81
C ASN A 135 -22.93 -21.26 -11.42
N THR A 136 -23.61 -20.87 -10.37
CA THR A 136 -23.14 -21.09 -8.99
C THR A 136 -23.03 -22.58 -8.62
N GLY A 137 -23.83 -23.45 -9.25
CA GLY A 137 -23.77 -24.90 -9.03
C GLY A 137 -22.49 -25.57 -9.55
N ASN A 138 -21.73 -24.87 -10.41
CA ASN A 138 -20.45 -25.35 -10.92
C ASN A 138 -19.24 -24.78 -10.15
N ALA A 139 -19.47 -24.09 -9.02
CA ALA A 139 -18.42 -23.44 -8.27
C ALA A 139 -18.04 -24.25 -7.02
N LEU A 140 -16.75 -24.49 -6.84
CA LEU A 140 -16.15 -24.93 -5.59
C LEU A 140 -15.76 -23.68 -4.81
N LEU A 141 -16.46 -23.43 -3.72
CA LEU A 141 -16.31 -22.22 -2.91
C LEU A 141 -15.86 -22.56 -1.49
N ILE A 142 -15.07 -21.68 -0.90
CA ILE A 142 -14.62 -21.81 0.49
C ILE A 142 -15.61 -21.01 1.36
N ASN A 143 -16.66 -21.70 1.81
CA ASN A 143 -17.65 -21.14 2.72
C ASN A 143 -17.37 -21.64 4.14
N ALA A 144 -16.93 -20.75 5.02
CA ALA A 144 -16.61 -21.12 6.40
C ALA A 144 -17.79 -21.71 7.18
N ASN A 145 -19.03 -21.43 6.78
CA ASN A 145 -20.24 -22.02 7.42
C ASN A 145 -20.48 -23.48 7.00
N ASP A 146 -19.93 -23.92 5.87
CA ASP A 146 -20.08 -25.29 5.37
C ASP A 146 -18.99 -26.24 5.93
N ILE A 147 -18.03 -25.68 6.69
CA ILE A 147 -16.99 -26.45 7.34
C ILE A 147 -17.49 -26.92 8.70
N PHE A 148 -17.79 -28.20 8.83
CA PHE A 148 -18.22 -28.81 10.08
C PHE A 148 -17.12 -28.76 11.14
N LEU A 149 -17.48 -28.40 12.37
CA LEU A 149 -16.57 -28.36 13.50
C LEU A 149 -16.98 -29.34 14.58
N ALA A 150 -16.09 -29.64 15.51
CA ALA A 150 -16.27 -30.65 16.55
C ALA A 150 -17.57 -30.43 17.34
N GLY A 151 -18.40 -31.48 17.40
CA GLY A 151 -19.69 -31.46 18.06
C GLY A 151 -20.77 -30.62 17.39
N GLY A 152 -20.66 -30.37 16.08
CA GLY A 152 -21.63 -29.58 15.31
C GLY A 152 -21.69 -28.10 15.69
N ARG A 153 -20.62 -27.56 16.30
CA ARG A 153 -20.53 -26.17 16.76
C ARG A 153 -20.21 -25.23 15.60
N THR A 154 -20.61 -23.98 15.78
CA THR A 154 -20.21 -22.89 14.90
C THR A 154 -18.79 -22.44 15.22
N TYR A 155 -18.11 -21.81 14.23
CA TYR A 155 -16.77 -21.26 14.46
C TYR A 155 -16.73 -20.20 15.59
N ARG A 156 -17.82 -19.48 15.85
CA ARG A 156 -17.92 -18.51 16.95
C ARG A 156 -17.92 -19.18 18.32
N GLU A 157 -18.51 -20.36 18.43
CA GLU A 157 -18.51 -21.13 19.67
C GLU A 157 -17.17 -21.81 19.93
N VAL A 158 -16.49 -22.23 18.88
CA VAL A 158 -15.17 -22.87 18.98
C VAL A 158 -14.04 -21.84 19.12
N PHE A 159 -14.11 -20.74 18.38
CA PHE A 159 -13.10 -19.68 18.36
C PHE A 159 -13.73 -18.29 18.67
N PRO A 160 -14.18 -18.06 19.93
CA PRO A 160 -14.96 -16.87 20.31
C PRO A 160 -14.19 -15.56 20.07
N ASP A 161 -12.86 -15.58 20.18
CA ASP A 161 -11.99 -14.41 19.94
C ASP A 161 -11.50 -14.34 18.49
N HIS A 162 -12.06 -15.15 17.60
CA HIS A 162 -11.60 -15.32 16.21
C HIS A 162 -10.10 -15.70 16.08
N LYS A 163 -9.52 -16.28 17.14
CA LYS A 163 -8.15 -16.77 17.17
C LYS A 163 -8.10 -18.26 17.06
N VAL A 164 -7.30 -18.77 16.13
CA VAL A 164 -7.06 -20.19 15.94
C VAL A 164 -5.58 -20.47 16.22
N ASP A 165 -5.31 -21.25 17.24
CA ASP A 165 -3.95 -21.67 17.61
C ASP A 165 -3.57 -22.94 16.83
N LEU A 166 -2.85 -22.80 15.73
CA LEU A 166 -2.40 -23.94 14.93
C LEU A 166 -1.37 -24.83 15.65
N THR A 167 -0.77 -24.38 16.75
CA THR A 167 0.13 -25.25 17.54
C THR A 167 -0.60 -26.45 18.14
N LEU A 168 -1.94 -26.37 18.26
CA LEU A 168 -2.77 -27.48 18.70
C LEU A 168 -2.68 -28.72 17.79
N ARG A 169 -2.25 -28.57 16.53
CA ARG A 169 -1.96 -29.72 15.65
C ARG A 169 -0.90 -30.66 16.25
N TYR A 170 0.08 -30.08 16.95
CA TYR A 170 1.30 -30.77 17.38
C TYR A 170 1.44 -30.92 18.90
N ARG A 171 0.70 -30.13 19.67
CA ARG A 171 0.72 -30.20 21.14
C ARG A 171 -0.56 -30.80 21.71
N GLU A 172 -0.46 -31.28 22.95
CA GLU A 172 -1.64 -31.71 23.70
C GLU A 172 -2.51 -30.56 24.14
N ALA A 173 -3.82 -30.81 24.19
CA ALA A 173 -4.80 -29.85 24.68
C ALA A 173 -4.75 -29.77 26.20
N LYS A 174 -4.71 -28.56 26.75
CA LYS A 174 -4.64 -28.31 28.22
C LYS A 174 -6.01 -28.10 28.87
N SER A 175 -7.07 -27.96 28.05
CA SER A 175 -8.44 -27.78 28.52
C SER A 175 -9.44 -28.46 27.60
N ASN A 176 -10.70 -28.60 28.06
CA ASN A 176 -11.77 -29.13 27.20
C ASN A 176 -12.02 -28.23 25.98
N MET A 177 -11.89 -26.91 26.12
CA MET A 177 -12.03 -25.99 24.98
C MET A 177 -10.90 -26.20 23.97
N GLU A 178 -9.64 -26.30 24.41
CA GLU A 178 -8.51 -26.60 23.50
C GLU A 178 -8.66 -27.96 22.82
N ARG A 179 -9.29 -28.95 23.47
CA ARG A 179 -9.58 -30.23 22.82
C ARG A 179 -10.57 -30.05 21.67
N ILE A 180 -11.69 -29.32 21.93
CA ILE A 180 -12.68 -29.01 20.90
C ILE A 180 -12.06 -28.21 19.77
N GLN A 181 -11.18 -27.25 20.08
CA GLN A 181 -10.45 -26.47 19.08
C GLN A 181 -9.50 -27.34 18.25
N LYS A 182 -8.75 -28.25 18.89
CA LYS A 182 -7.86 -29.21 18.20
C LYS A 182 -8.64 -30.08 17.24
N ASP A 183 -9.71 -30.72 17.71
CA ASP A 183 -10.55 -31.59 16.89
C ASP A 183 -11.16 -30.81 15.71
N SER A 184 -11.59 -29.57 15.97
CA SER A 184 -12.12 -28.69 14.93
C SER A 184 -11.06 -28.29 13.89
N ILE A 185 -9.81 -28.03 14.29
CA ILE A 185 -8.71 -27.77 13.34
C ILE A 185 -8.47 -28.98 12.45
N MET A 186 -8.49 -30.20 13.03
CA MET A 186 -8.34 -31.43 12.24
C MET A 186 -9.48 -31.59 11.23
N MET A 187 -10.72 -31.26 11.59
CA MET A 187 -11.86 -31.28 10.66
C MET A 187 -11.73 -30.24 9.53
N VAL A 188 -11.18 -29.05 9.83
CA VAL A 188 -10.86 -28.06 8.78
C VAL A 188 -9.77 -28.59 7.84
N ASP A 189 -8.75 -29.28 8.37
CA ASP A 189 -7.69 -29.87 7.55
C ASP A 189 -8.25 -31.00 6.66
N GLU A 190 -9.17 -31.82 7.17
CA GLU A 190 -9.88 -32.84 6.40
C GLU A 190 -10.76 -32.24 5.30
N TRP A 191 -11.48 -31.17 5.63
CA TRP A 191 -12.26 -30.40 4.63
C TRP A 191 -11.35 -29.84 3.51
N CYS A 192 -10.17 -29.32 3.86
CA CYS A 192 -9.19 -28.85 2.88
C CYS A 192 -8.71 -29.98 1.94
N ALA A 193 -8.52 -31.18 2.49
CA ALA A 193 -8.16 -32.36 1.69
C ALA A 193 -9.29 -32.74 0.71
N GLY A 194 -10.54 -32.75 1.18
CA GLY A 194 -11.71 -33.01 0.32
C GLY A 194 -11.87 -31.96 -0.78
N TYR A 195 -11.65 -30.66 -0.46
CA TYR A 195 -11.66 -29.57 -1.44
C TYR A 195 -10.58 -29.77 -2.53
N GLU A 196 -9.39 -30.21 -2.14
CA GLU A 196 -8.31 -30.57 -3.06
C GLU A 196 -8.69 -31.76 -3.96
N GLU A 197 -9.31 -32.80 -3.40
CA GLU A 197 -9.80 -33.97 -4.16
C GLU A 197 -10.84 -33.57 -5.20
N ASP A 198 -11.78 -32.70 -4.85
CA ASP A 198 -12.80 -32.17 -5.77
C ASP A 198 -12.19 -31.40 -6.94
N ILE A 199 -11.14 -30.60 -6.69
CA ILE A 199 -10.39 -29.90 -7.76
C ILE A 199 -9.70 -30.91 -8.67
N ARG A 200 -9.03 -31.91 -8.12
CA ARG A 200 -8.33 -32.95 -8.89
C ARG A 200 -9.28 -33.83 -9.69
N ALA A 201 -10.44 -34.15 -9.13
CA ALA A 201 -11.49 -34.91 -9.85
C ALA A 201 -12.01 -34.19 -11.09
N LYS A 202 -11.90 -32.84 -11.14
CA LYS A 202 -12.21 -32.02 -12.33
C LYS A 202 -11.04 -31.91 -13.31
N GLY A 203 -9.94 -32.62 -13.08
CA GLY A 203 -8.70 -32.52 -13.90
C GLY A 203 -7.78 -31.37 -13.53
N GLY A 204 -8.02 -30.69 -12.40
CA GLY A 204 -7.26 -29.54 -11.94
C GLY A 204 -7.63 -28.24 -12.63
N ILE A 205 -6.98 -27.16 -12.25
CA ILE A 205 -7.24 -25.82 -12.77
C ILE A 205 -6.65 -25.68 -14.18
N GLY A 206 -7.50 -25.38 -15.17
CA GLY A 206 -7.09 -25.17 -16.56
C GLY A 206 -6.68 -23.72 -16.86
N PHE A 207 -7.32 -22.74 -16.18
CA PHE A 207 -6.94 -21.34 -16.25
C PHE A 207 -6.81 -20.75 -14.86
N PHE A 208 -5.60 -20.37 -14.51
CA PHE A 208 -5.29 -19.69 -13.25
C PHE A 208 -4.87 -18.25 -13.52
N LEU A 209 -5.58 -17.30 -12.94
CA LEU A 209 -5.18 -15.90 -12.88
C LEU A 209 -4.84 -15.57 -11.43
N GLY A 210 -3.65 -15.03 -11.18
CA GLY A 210 -3.20 -14.67 -9.85
C GLY A 210 -2.48 -13.32 -9.80
N GLY A 211 -2.55 -12.65 -8.66
CA GLY A 211 -1.63 -11.58 -8.31
C GLY A 211 -0.35 -12.14 -7.70
N ILE A 212 0.63 -11.26 -7.45
CA ILE A 212 1.82 -11.57 -6.66
C ILE A 212 1.89 -10.66 -5.43
N GLY A 213 2.04 -11.24 -4.27
CA GLY A 213 2.14 -10.52 -3.01
C GLY A 213 3.47 -9.77 -2.84
N PRO A 214 3.60 -8.92 -1.81
CA PRO A 214 4.80 -8.12 -1.57
C PRO A 214 6.03 -8.96 -1.19
N ASP A 215 5.85 -10.16 -0.69
CA ASP A 215 6.89 -11.16 -0.38
C ASP A 215 7.12 -12.19 -1.49
N GLY A 216 6.36 -12.10 -2.59
CA GLY A 216 6.42 -13.01 -3.72
C GLY A 216 5.46 -14.19 -3.66
N HIS A 217 4.50 -14.19 -2.73
CA HIS A 217 3.47 -15.23 -2.66
C HIS A 217 2.51 -15.17 -3.86
N ILE A 218 2.00 -16.34 -4.25
CA ILE A 218 0.85 -16.52 -5.15
C ILE A 218 -0.23 -17.32 -4.42
N ALA A 219 -1.51 -16.98 -4.62
CA ALA A 219 -2.55 -17.29 -3.63
C ALA A 219 -2.03 -16.80 -2.25
N PHE A 220 -2.20 -17.53 -1.15
CA PHE A 220 -1.50 -17.21 0.10
C PHE A 220 -0.30 -18.13 0.39
N ASN A 221 0.33 -18.69 -0.65
CA ASN A 221 1.55 -19.49 -0.48
C ASN A 221 2.74 -18.57 -0.25
N ILE A 222 2.96 -18.19 1.02
CA ILE A 222 3.99 -17.27 1.47
C ILE A 222 5.40 -17.85 1.28
N LYS A 223 6.41 -17.02 1.42
CA LYS A 223 7.82 -17.39 1.38
C LYS A 223 8.11 -18.58 2.28
N GLY A 224 8.73 -19.61 1.74
CA GLY A 224 8.99 -20.89 2.40
C GLY A 224 7.94 -21.98 2.12
N SER A 225 6.82 -21.67 1.44
CA SER A 225 5.84 -22.68 1.05
C SER A 225 6.43 -23.72 0.12
N ASP A 226 6.15 -24.99 0.42
CA ASP A 226 6.60 -26.11 -0.41
C ASP A 226 5.89 -26.10 -1.77
N HIS A 227 6.65 -26.33 -2.84
CA HIS A 227 6.13 -26.44 -4.21
C HIS A 227 5.19 -27.62 -4.43
N PHE A 228 5.14 -28.59 -3.50
CA PHE A 228 4.20 -29.71 -3.51
C PHE A 228 3.02 -29.52 -2.56
N SER A 229 2.87 -28.31 -1.99
CA SER A 229 1.76 -28.01 -1.09
C SER A 229 0.41 -28.08 -1.81
N THR A 230 -0.58 -28.59 -1.09
CA THR A 230 -1.99 -28.66 -1.51
C THR A 230 -2.84 -27.66 -0.72
N THR A 231 -4.16 -27.69 -0.91
CA THR A 231 -5.10 -26.84 -0.18
C THR A 231 -4.96 -27.05 1.32
N ARG A 232 -4.88 -25.96 2.10
CA ARG A 232 -4.63 -26.03 3.55
C ARG A 232 -5.02 -24.78 4.31
N LEU A 233 -5.28 -24.95 5.60
CA LEU A 233 -5.37 -23.87 6.58
C LEU A 233 -3.96 -23.49 7.06
N MET A 234 -3.58 -22.21 6.97
CA MET A 234 -2.26 -21.71 7.35
C MET A 234 -2.27 -20.27 7.87
N GLU A 235 -1.16 -19.91 8.51
CA GLU A 235 -0.91 -18.53 8.92
C GLU A 235 -0.52 -17.65 7.72
N THR A 236 -0.83 -16.37 7.82
CA THR A 236 -0.31 -15.35 6.90
C THR A 236 0.99 -14.76 7.45
N ASN A 237 1.84 -14.24 6.56
CA ASN A 237 3.01 -13.48 6.97
C ASN A 237 2.67 -12.01 7.25
N PHE A 238 3.63 -11.30 7.81
CA PHE A 238 3.46 -9.92 8.23
C PHE A 238 3.11 -8.97 7.06
N GLU A 239 3.71 -9.15 5.91
CA GLU A 239 3.45 -8.34 4.72
C GLU A 239 2.01 -8.49 4.24
N THR A 240 1.49 -9.71 4.25
CA THR A 240 0.11 -10.01 3.91
C THR A 240 -0.86 -9.43 4.93
N GLN A 241 -0.54 -9.54 6.22
CA GLN A 241 -1.34 -8.95 7.29
C GLN A 241 -1.44 -7.43 7.16
N ALA A 242 -0.33 -6.76 6.82
CA ALA A 242 -0.32 -5.32 6.58
C ALA A 242 -1.17 -4.93 5.37
N MET A 243 -1.07 -5.65 4.27
CA MET A 243 -1.87 -5.38 3.07
C MET A 243 -3.37 -5.60 3.29
N SER A 244 -3.72 -6.61 4.07
CA SER A 244 -5.12 -6.97 4.37
C SER A 244 -5.75 -6.14 5.50
N ALA A 245 -4.96 -5.38 6.25
CA ALA A 245 -5.42 -4.65 7.42
C ALA A 245 -6.56 -3.69 7.11
N GLY A 246 -6.49 -2.97 5.99
CA GLY A 246 -7.55 -2.05 5.55
C GLY A 246 -8.87 -2.76 5.27
N ASP A 247 -8.82 -3.93 4.67
CA ASP A 247 -10.00 -4.70 4.29
C ASP A 247 -10.60 -5.45 5.50
N LEU A 248 -9.76 -5.88 6.45
CA LEU A 248 -10.18 -6.62 7.65
C LEU A 248 -10.53 -5.75 8.86
N GLY A 249 -10.40 -4.42 8.75
CA GLY A 249 -10.78 -3.48 9.81
C GLY A 249 -9.68 -3.13 10.79
N GLY A 250 -8.44 -3.37 10.42
CA GLY A 250 -7.23 -2.99 11.14
C GLY A 250 -6.22 -4.11 11.26
N ILE A 251 -4.97 -3.72 11.55
CA ILE A 251 -3.86 -4.67 11.65
C ILE A 251 -4.03 -5.67 12.81
N GLU A 252 -4.64 -5.25 13.92
CA GLU A 252 -4.92 -6.14 15.05
C GLU A 252 -5.84 -7.31 14.66
N VAL A 253 -6.81 -7.04 13.76
CA VAL A 253 -7.72 -8.06 13.24
C VAL A 253 -6.99 -8.95 12.25
N SER A 254 -6.29 -8.35 11.31
CA SER A 254 -5.55 -9.06 10.25
C SER A 254 -4.51 -10.04 10.81
N ARG A 255 -3.81 -9.68 11.88
CA ARG A 255 -2.82 -10.54 12.56
C ARG A 255 -3.40 -11.83 13.14
N ASN A 256 -4.67 -11.83 13.47
CA ASN A 256 -5.34 -12.97 14.09
C ASN A 256 -6.09 -13.83 13.06
N ARG A 257 -6.08 -13.46 11.78
CA ARG A 257 -6.73 -14.23 10.71
C ARG A 257 -5.76 -15.22 10.09
N LEU A 258 -6.21 -16.45 10.02
CA LEU A 258 -5.61 -17.47 9.18
C LEU A 258 -6.21 -17.41 7.78
N VAL A 259 -5.71 -18.23 6.87
CA VAL A 259 -6.26 -18.41 5.53
C VAL A 259 -6.38 -19.88 5.19
N ILE A 260 -7.48 -20.24 4.54
CA ILE A 260 -7.57 -21.46 3.74
C ILE A 260 -7.15 -21.05 2.34
N THR A 261 -6.17 -21.72 1.76
CA THR A 261 -5.63 -21.37 0.44
C THR A 261 -5.27 -22.62 -0.35
N ILE A 262 -5.52 -22.59 -1.67
CA ILE A 262 -5.01 -23.66 -2.56
C ILE A 262 -3.48 -23.66 -2.54
N GLY A 263 -2.91 -24.84 -2.72
CA GLY A 263 -1.47 -25.03 -2.70
C GLY A 263 -0.78 -24.72 -4.03
N LEU A 264 0.55 -24.72 -4.01
CA LEU A 264 1.36 -24.53 -5.21
C LEU A 264 1.24 -25.72 -6.17
N ASP A 265 1.11 -26.95 -5.64
CA ASP A 265 0.85 -28.13 -6.46
C ASP A 265 -0.57 -28.14 -7.04
N THR A 266 -1.55 -27.63 -6.31
CA THR A 266 -2.93 -27.45 -6.81
C THR A 266 -2.95 -26.58 -8.07
N ILE A 267 -2.21 -25.46 -8.05
CA ILE A 267 -2.10 -24.54 -9.19
C ILE A 267 -1.40 -25.19 -10.40
N THR A 268 -0.42 -26.06 -10.13
CA THR A 268 0.41 -26.69 -11.18
C THR A 268 0.04 -28.15 -11.48
N TYR A 269 -1.03 -28.66 -10.88
CA TYR A 269 -1.47 -30.06 -11.05
C TYR A 269 -1.80 -30.41 -12.49
N ASN A 270 -2.52 -29.52 -13.20
CA ASN A 270 -2.77 -29.69 -14.63
C ASN A 270 -1.57 -29.17 -15.43
N PRO A 271 -0.79 -30.05 -16.12
CA PRO A 271 0.41 -29.62 -16.84
C PRO A 271 0.15 -28.70 -18.03
N ASP A 272 -1.08 -28.70 -18.54
CA ASP A 272 -1.51 -27.86 -19.67
C ASP A 272 -2.17 -26.54 -19.23
N ALA A 273 -2.25 -26.31 -17.92
CA ALA A 273 -2.81 -25.09 -17.35
C ALA A 273 -2.18 -23.81 -17.93
N VAL A 274 -3.03 -22.86 -18.24
CA VAL A 274 -2.64 -21.46 -18.51
C VAL A 274 -2.61 -20.74 -17.15
N ALA A 275 -1.41 -20.44 -16.67
CA ALA A 275 -1.23 -19.74 -15.41
C ALA A 275 -0.64 -18.35 -15.65
N ILE A 276 -1.42 -17.32 -15.35
CA ILE A 276 -1.04 -15.92 -15.56
C ILE A 276 -0.90 -15.22 -14.21
N ILE A 277 0.27 -14.65 -13.96
CA ILE A 277 0.47 -13.69 -12.88
C ILE A 277 0.48 -12.30 -13.47
N PHE A 278 -0.41 -11.44 -12.99
CA PHE A 278 -0.43 -10.05 -13.42
C PHE A 278 -0.02 -9.13 -12.26
N ALA A 279 0.85 -8.18 -12.57
CA ALA A 279 1.40 -7.27 -11.58
C ALA A 279 1.58 -5.86 -12.14
N ALA A 280 1.22 -4.88 -11.33
CA ALA A 280 1.38 -3.47 -11.65
C ALA A 280 2.27 -2.79 -10.61
N GLY A 281 3.08 -1.84 -11.09
CA GLY A 281 3.82 -0.90 -10.28
C GLY A 281 5.19 -1.37 -9.79
N GLU A 282 6.04 -0.38 -9.53
CA GLU A 282 7.46 -0.57 -9.16
C GLU A 282 7.65 -1.33 -7.83
N ALA A 283 6.68 -1.26 -6.91
CA ALA A 283 6.74 -2.01 -5.64
C ALA A 283 6.79 -3.52 -5.84
N LYS A 284 6.30 -4.01 -6.98
CA LYS A 284 6.34 -5.43 -7.34
C LYS A 284 7.61 -5.86 -8.09
N ALA A 285 8.47 -4.92 -8.46
CA ALA A 285 9.61 -5.19 -9.35
C ALA A 285 10.61 -6.23 -8.79
N ASP A 286 10.87 -6.22 -7.48
CA ASP A 286 11.78 -7.20 -6.86
C ASP A 286 11.21 -8.62 -6.87
N VAL A 287 9.96 -8.78 -6.46
CA VAL A 287 9.32 -10.09 -6.40
C VAL A 287 9.05 -10.66 -7.80
N VAL A 288 8.72 -9.80 -8.76
CA VAL A 288 8.60 -10.17 -10.19
C VAL A 288 9.93 -10.67 -10.73
N LYS A 289 11.02 -9.93 -10.50
CA LYS A 289 12.37 -10.35 -10.89
C LYS A 289 12.73 -11.71 -10.30
N ASN A 290 12.51 -11.87 -8.99
CA ASN A 290 12.82 -13.11 -8.30
C ASN A 290 12.03 -14.30 -8.86
N ALA A 291 10.75 -14.12 -9.18
CA ALA A 291 9.91 -15.16 -9.74
C ALA A 291 10.31 -15.56 -11.17
N ILE A 292 10.70 -14.58 -12.00
CA ILE A 292 10.97 -14.79 -13.42
C ILE A 292 12.43 -15.26 -13.68
N GLU A 293 13.41 -14.71 -12.96
CA GLU A 293 14.84 -14.89 -13.28
C GLU A 293 15.51 -15.95 -12.40
N ASN A 294 15.06 -16.18 -11.16
CA ASN A 294 15.69 -17.17 -10.28
C ASN A 294 15.29 -18.62 -10.61
N PRO A 295 16.14 -19.60 -10.28
CA PRO A 295 15.74 -21.01 -10.32
C PRO A 295 14.60 -21.29 -9.33
N PRO A 296 13.86 -22.43 -9.50
CA PRO A 296 12.80 -22.83 -8.59
C PRO A 296 13.30 -22.88 -7.15
N SER A 297 12.54 -22.23 -6.26
CA SER A 297 12.90 -22.16 -4.84
C SER A 297 11.67 -21.86 -3.99
N ASN A 298 11.55 -22.53 -2.83
CA ASN A 298 10.50 -22.23 -1.84
C ASN A 298 10.62 -20.80 -1.28
N PHE A 299 11.81 -20.17 -1.36
CA PHE A 299 11.98 -18.75 -1.04
C PHE A 299 11.27 -17.81 -2.01
N TYR A 300 10.97 -18.28 -3.19
CA TYR A 300 10.26 -17.55 -4.24
C TYR A 300 9.10 -18.41 -4.76
N PRO A 301 7.98 -18.45 -4.04
CA PRO A 301 6.90 -19.40 -4.33
C PRO A 301 6.40 -19.36 -5.77
N ALA A 302 6.32 -18.17 -6.35
CA ALA A 302 5.89 -18.00 -7.74
C ALA A 302 6.81 -18.70 -8.78
N THR A 303 8.04 -19.11 -8.40
CA THR A 303 8.93 -19.87 -9.27
C THR A 303 8.40 -21.28 -9.59
N VAL A 304 7.42 -21.80 -8.83
CA VAL A 304 6.74 -23.07 -9.13
C VAL A 304 6.12 -23.06 -10.52
N LEU A 305 5.69 -21.90 -11.01
CA LEU A 305 5.08 -21.74 -12.34
C LEU A 305 6.04 -22.07 -13.49
N GLN A 306 7.35 -22.19 -13.23
CA GLN A 306 8.31 -22.68 -14.22
C GLN A 306 8.03 -24.13 -14.66
N LYS A 307 7.27 -24.92 -13.86
CA LYS A 307 6.80 -26.26 -14.22
C LYS A 307 5.82 -26.23 -15.42
N LEU A 308 5.07 -25.12 -15.59
CA LEU A 308 4.01 -25.02 -16.59
C LEU A 308 4.49 -24.42 -17.92
N LYS A 309 4.16 -25.07 -19.01
CA LYS A 309 4.48 -24.60 -20.38
C LYS A 309 3.81 -23.29 -20.72
N ASN A 310 2.57 -23.10 -20.21
CA ASN A 310 1.72 -21.96 -20.54
C ASN A 310 1.66 -20.92 -19.40
N SER A 311 2.68 -20.90 -18.52
CA SER A 311 2.81 -19.84 -17.52
C SER A 311 3.29 -18.53 -18.13
N ARG A 312 2.76 -17.40 -17.65
CA ARG A 312 3.07 -16.04 -18.11
C ARG A 312 3.06 -15.04 -16.96
N PHE A 313 3.85 -13.99 -17.12
CA PHE A 313 3.68 -12.76 -16.34
C PHE A 313 3.18 -11.64 -17.26
N TYR A 314 2.10 -10.98 -16.87
CA TYR A 314 1.64 -9.74 -17.50
C TYR A 314 1.94 -8.59 -16.55
N LEU A 315 2.68 -7.61 -17.03
CA LEU A 315 3.33 -6.59 -16.20
C LEU A 315 3.09 -5.19 -16.74
N THR A 316 2.95 -4.20 -15.85
CA THR A 316 3.22 -2.82 -16.25
C THR A 316 4.73 -2.59 -16.35
N ASN A 317 5.13 -1.51 -17.03
CA ASN A 317 6.54 -1.14 -17.14
C ASN A 317 7.21 -0.96 -15.76
N GLY A 318 6.48 -0.42 -14.76
CA GLY A 318 6.98 -0.28 -13.39
C GLY A 318 7.27 -1.63 -12.73
N ALA A 319 6.36 -2.61 -12.86
CA ALA A 319 6.58 -3.95 -12.32
C ALA A 319 7.77 -4.68 -12.98
N ALA A 320 8.10 -4.33 -14.23
CA ALA A 320 9.19 -4.93 -14.98
C ALA A 320 10.54 -4.19 -14.85
N VAL A 321 10.61 -3.06 -14.13
CA VAL A 321 11.78 -2.14 -14.17
C VAL A 321 13.09 -2.77 -13.70
N LYS A 322 13.04 -3.81 -12.87
CA LYS A 322 14.22 -4.53 -12.35
C LYS A 322 14.57 -5.79 -13.13
N LEU A 323 13.78 -6.19 -14.11
CA LEU A 323 14.11 -7.29 -15.00
C LEU A 323 15.35 -6.95 -15.83
N LYS A 324 16.17 -7.95 -16.10
CA LYS A 324 17.42 -7.81 -16.83
C LYS A 324 17.26 -7.02 -18.15
N ASP A 325 16.22 -7.34 -18.92
CA ASP A 325 15.93 -6.66 -20.18
C ASP A 325 15.65 -5.16 -19.98
N SER A 326 14.90 -4.80 -18.93
CA SER A 326 14.58 -3.40 -18.60
C SER A 326 15.81 -2.63 -18.11
N VAL A 327 16.66 -3.29 -17.31
CA VAL A 327 17.93 -2.72 -16.84
C VAL A 327 18.90 -2.53 -18.00
N ASP A 328 18.99 -3.51 -18.91
CA ASP A 328 19.76 -3.41 -20.13
C ASP A 328 19.28 -2.24 -21.00
N ASP A 329 17.98 -2.10 -21.17
CA ASP A 329 17.38 -0.99 -21.93
C ASP A 329 17.70 0.37 -21.27
N TYR A 330 17.63 0.47 -19.95
CA TYR A 330 17.98 1.69 -19.23
C TYR A 330 19.41 2.14 -19.50
N TYR A 331 20.38 1.23 -19.44
CA TYR A 331 21.80 1.57 -19.64
C TYR A 331 22.21 1.66 -21.12
N LYS A 332 21.68 0.77 -21.96
CA LYS A 332 22.14 0.61 -23.36
C LYS A 332 21.38 1.48 -24.36
N LYS A 333 20.17 1.97 -24.02
CA LYS A 333 19.34 2.79 -24.90
C LYS A 333 19.29 4.25 -24.44
N GLY A 334 19.13 5.15 -25.41
CA GLY A 334 19.01 6.58 -25.17
C GLY A 334 20.32 7.25 -24.73
N LYS A 335 20.24 8.55 -24.46
CA LYS A 335 21.41 9.36 -24.06
C LYS A 335 21.92 8.92 -22.68
N TRP A 336 23.24 8.84 -22.54
CA TRP A 336 23.87 8.63 -21.24
C TRP A 336 23.74 9.89 -20.38
N THR A 337 23.36 9.74 -19.12
CA THR A 337 23.16 10.84 -18.18
C THR A 337 24.04 10.68 -16.94
N LYS A 338 24.26 11.77 -16.20
CA LYS A 338 24.96 11.74 -14.91
C LYS A 338 24.29 10.75 -13.94
N ALA A 339 22.97 10.70 -13.90
CA ALA A 339 22.23 9.75 -13.06
C ALA A 339 22.52 8.29 -13.41
N LYS A 340 22.76 7.96 -14.71
CA LYS A 340 23.16 6.61 -15.10
C LYS A 340 24.56 6.26 -14.56
N THR A 341 25.49 7.21 -14.62
CA THR A 341 26.84 7.04 -14.04
C THR A 341 26.77 6.84 -12.53
N GLU A 342 26.06 7.71 -11.82
CA GLU A 342 25.87 7.57 -10.37
C GLU A 342 25.25 6.22 -10.00
N ARG A 343 24.21 5.79 -10.71
CA ARG A 343 23.53 4.51 -10.44
C ARG A 343 24.49 3.33 -10.67
N ALA A 344 25.20 3.30 -11.79
CA ALA A 344 26.12 2.22 -12.10
C ALA A 344 27.24 2.09 -11.04
N VAL A 345 27.85 3.22 -10.64
CA VAL A 345 28.90 3.24 -9.62
C VAL A 345 28.37 2.85 -8.23
N LEU A 346 27.20 3.36 -7.83
CA LEU A 346 26.60 2.99 -6.55
C LEU A 346 26.22 1.51 -6.50
N ASP A 347 25.71 0.97 -7.62
CA ASP A 347 25.32 -0.44 -7.71
C ASP A 347 26.54 -1.37 -7.63
N ILE A 348 27.65 -1.04 -8.29
CA ILE A 348 28.86 -1.87 -8.21
C ILE A 348 29.51 -1.80 -6.83
N VAL A 349 29.58 -0.61 -6.19
CA VAL A 349 30.05 -0.44 -4.81
C VAL A 349 29.30 -1.37 -3.85
N LYS A 350 27.97 -1.40 -3.97
CA LYS A 350 27.11 -2.28 -3.18
C LYS A 350 27.29 -3.77 -3.54
N LYS A 351 27.39 -4.10 -4.84
CA LYS A 351 27.53 -5.46 -5.36
C LYS A 351 28.82 -6.12 -4.89
N LEU A 352 29.91 -5.36 -4.89
CA LEU A 352 31.24 -5.84 -4.45
C LEU A 352 31.46 -5.72 -2.94
N ASP A 353 30.57 -5.02 -2.24
CA ASP A 353 30.70 -4.67 -0.80
C ASP A 353 32.06 -4.03 -0.49
N LYS A 354 32.53 -3.17 -1.39
CA LYS A 354 33.79 -2.44 -1.27
C LYS A 354 33.56 -0.97 -1.03
N TYR A 355 34.42 -0.34 -0.22
CA TYR A 355 34.41 1.12 -0.13
C TYR A 355 34.77 1.78 -1.45
N GLY A 356 34.18 2.94 -1.75
CA GLY A 356 34.40 3.65 -3.01
C GLY A 356 35.87 3.87 -3.35
N HIS A 357 36.70 4.22 -2.36
CA HIS A 357 38.15 4.41 -2.53
C HIS A 357 38.95 3.10 -2.76
N HIS A 358 38.32 1.94 -2.63
CA HIS A 358 38.91 0.63 -2.98
C HIS A 358 38.40 0.09 -4.32
N ILE A 359 37.48 0.80 -4.98
CA ILE A 359 37.01 0.42 -6.30
C ILE A 359 38.06 0.83 -7.32
N THR A 360 38.56 -0.13 -8.08
CA THR A 360 39.55 0.09 -9.10
C THR A 360 38.93 0.33 -10.48
N ILE A 361 39.71 0.84 -11.42
CA ILE A 361 39.25 0.98 -12.81
C ILE A 361 38.97 -0.40 -13.46
N GLU A 362 39.67 -1.45 -13.03
CA GLU A 362 39.44 -2.82 -13.45
C GLU A 362 38.11 -3.35 -12.96
N ASP A 363 37.73 -3.05 -11.69
CA ASP A 363 36.38 -3.35 -11.15
C ASP A 363 35.29 -2.72 -12.04
N LEU A 364 35.46 -1.44 -12.41
CA LEU A 364 34.53 -0.72 -13.26
C LEU A 364 34.45 -1.28 -14.69
N LYS A 365 35.60 -1.57 -15.30
CA LYS A 365 35.68 -2.14 -16.66
C LYS A 365 35.11 -3.56 -16.73
N SER A 366 35.21 -4.33 -15.65
CA SER A 366 34.68 -5.70 -15.57
C SER A 366 33.15 -5.74 -15.37
N ASP A 367 32.55 -4.68 -14.84
CA ASP A 367 31.12 -4.61 -14.65
C ASP A 367 30.36 -4.30 -15.94
N GLU A 368 29.27 -4.98 -16.16
CA GLU A 368 28.49 -4.91 -17.40
C GLU A 368 27.97 -3.50 -17.72
N TYR A 369 27.66 -2.70 -16.72
CA TYR A 369 27.07 -1.38 -16.90
C TYR A 369 28.08 -0.26 -16.68
N CYS A 370 29.00 -0.39 -15.72
CA CYS A 370 30.04 0.61 -15.50
C CYS A 370 30.97 0.77 -16.73
N ARG A 371 31.28 -0.29 -17.46
CA ARG A 371 32.06 -0.22 -18.70
C ARG A 371 31.42 0.62 -19.80
N LEU A 372 30.14 0.92 -19.72
CA LEU A 372 29.41 1.76 -20.68
C LEU A 372 29.48 3.25 -20.35
N ILE A 373 30.06 3.63 -19.20
CA ILE A 373 30.22 5.04 -18.79
C ILE A 373 31.09 5.77 -19.80
N PRO A 374 30.61 6.86 -20.41
CA PRO A 374 31.46 7.66 -21.30
C PRO A 374 32.64 8.26 -20.55
N ASN A 375 33.83 8.20 -21.15
CA ASN A 375 35.10 8.69 -20.58
C ASN A 375 35.44 8.06 -19.22
N LEU A 376 35.08 6.81 -19.02
CA LEU A 376 35.41 6.05 -17.82
C LEU A 376 36.92 6.13 -17.50
N ASN A 377 37.25 6.59 -16.29
CA ASN A 377 38.63 6.76 -15.83
C ASN A 377 38.74 6.52 -14.32
N GLU A 378 39.93 6.61 -13.75
CA GLU A 378 40.22 6.40 -12.33
C GLU A 378 39.52 7.39 -11.42
N ASN A 379 39.12 8.58 -11.90
CA ASN A 379 38.42 9.59 -11.13
C ASN A 379 36.91 9.40 -11.11
N THR A 380 36.34 8.50 -11.92
CA THR A 380 34.87 8.33 -12.06
C THR A 380 34.18 8.08 -10.72
N VAL A 381 34.78 7.28 -9.83
CA VAL A 381 34.21 7.03 -8.47
C VAL A 381 34.23 8.29 -7.61
N ASN A 382 35.33 9.08 -7.69
CA ASN A 382 35.45 10.34 -6.95
C ASN A 382 34.44 11.39 -7.45
N GLU A 383 34.22 11.48 -8.76
CA GLU A 383 33.19 12.38 -9.34
C GLU A 383 31.79 12.04 -8.84
N VAL A 384 31.46 10.74 -8.72
CA VAL A 384 30.20 10.30 -8.13
C VAL A 384 30.16 10.60 -6.63
N ALA A 385 31.24 10.37 -5.90
CA ALA A 385 31.34 10.69 -4.48
C ALA A 385 31.12 12.21 -4.25
N ASP A 386 31.72 13.07 -5.07
CA ASP A 386 31.56 14.51 -4.97
C ASP A 386 30.13 14.96 -5.32
N SER A 387 29.48 14.30 -6.28
CA SER A 387 28.07 14.54 -6.55
C SER A 387 27.19 14.21 -5.35
N ILE A 388 27.43 13.10 -4.67
CA ILE A 388 26.70 12.72 -3.46
C ILE A 388 26.96 13.71 -2.31
N LYS A 389 28.19 14.22 -2.14
CA LYS A 389 28.52 15.27 -1.17
C LYS A 389 27.73 16.56 -1.45
N GLN A 390 27.63 16.99 -2.72
CA GLN A 390 26.82 18.15 -3.10
C GLN A 390 25.33 17.97 -2.72
N LYS A 391 24.78 16.77 -2.90
CA LYS A 391 23.39 16.47 -2.45
C LYS A 391 23.25 16.54 -0.92
N LEU A 392 24.27 16.11 -0.18
CA LEU A 392 24.33 16.24 1.30
C LEU A 392 24.42 17.73 1.70
N ASP A 393 25.25 18.54 1.03
CA ASP A 393 25.37 19.97 1.30
C ASP A 393 24.03 20.68 1.13
N LYS A 394 23.28 20.37 0.06
CA LYS A 394 21.91 20.86 -0.12
C LYS A 394 21.00 20.47 1.04
N GLY A 395 21.06 19.24 1.52
CA GLY A 395 20.22 18.76 2.63
C GLY A 395 20.55 19.38 4.00
N MET A 396 21.71 20.05 4.11
CA MET A 396 22.10 20.77 5.31
C MET A 396 21.69 22.25 5.29
N LEU A 397 21.30 22.79 4.14
CA LEU A 397 20.92 24.21 4.04
C LEU A 397 19.70 24.51 4.90
N GLN A 398 19.78 25.62 5.62
CA GLN A 398 18.65 26.23 6.31
C GLN A 398 18.22 27.46 5.52
N GLU A 399 17.11 27.31 4.83
CA GLU A 399 16.58 28.34 3.94
C GLU A 399 15.86 29.43 4.74
N LYS A 400 15.79 30.63 4.19
CA LYS A 400 15.14 31.79 4.81
C LYS A 400 13.99 32.31 3.94
N ASN A 401 12.98 32.91 4.61
CA ASN A 401 11.85 33.58 3.95
C ASN A 401 11.02 32.67 3.04
N GLN A 402 11.00 31.35 3.33
CA GLN A 402 10.19 30.42 2.55
C GLN A 402 8.79 30.28 3.12
N LYS A 403 7.83 30.02 2.24
CA LYS A 403 6.47 29.61 2.57
C LYS A 403 6.32 28.13 2.16
N TYR A 404 6.41 27.25 3.13
CA TYR A 404 6.26 25.80 2.92
C TYR A 404 4.80 25.40 2.97
N TYR A 405 4.38 24.64 2.00
CA TYR A 405 3.08 23.95 1.96
C TYR A 405 3.31 22.45 1.87
N HIS A 406 3.24 21.77 3.01
CA HIS A 406 3.44 20.34 3.10
C HIS A 406 2.12 19.61 2.92
N THR A 407 2.06 18.67 1.97
CA THR A 407 0.86 17.89 1.69
C THR A 407 1.08 16.41 1.95
N GLY A 408 0.11 15.76 2.60
CA GLY A 408 0.10 14.32 2.86
C GLY A 408 -1.19 13.67 2.34
N PRO A 409 -1.10 12.53 1.65
CA PRO A 409 -2.27 11.73 1.30
C PRO A 409 -3.06 11.29 2.54
N HIS A 410 -2.38 10.74 3.54
CA HIS A 410 -2.93 10.37 4.83
C HIS A 410 -2.20 11.11 5.96
N HIS A 411 -2.79 11.05 7.14
CA HIS A 411 -2.16 11.45 8.39
C HIS A 411 -0.98 10.49 8.64
N ASP A 412 0.17 11.01 9.01
CA ASP A 412 1.48 10.35 9.17
C ASP A 412 2.43 10.39 7.94
N ASP A 413 1.94 10.48 6.72
CA ASP A 413 2.78 10.44 5.51
C ASP A 413 3.88 11.52 5.49
N ILE A 414 3.53 12.75 5.87
CA ILE A 414 4.51 13.86 5.91
C ILE A 414 5.58 13.58 6.96
N MET A 415 5.17 13.16 8.13
CA MET A 415 6.08 12.86 9.24
C MET A 415 7.03 11.71 8.89
N LEU A 416 6.48 10.59 8.40
CA LEU A 416 7.25 9.41 8.04
C LEU A 416 8.14 9.66 6.81
N GLY A 417 7.74 10.57 5.93
CA GLY A 417 8.46 10.89 4.71
C GLY A 417 9.62 11.87 4.89
N ILE A 418 9.40 13.00 5.58
CA ILE A 418 10.36 14.13 5.58
C ILE A 418 10.52 14.89 6.90
N LEU A 419 10.12 14.35 8.06
CA LEU A 419 10.23 15.04 9.35
C LEU A 419 11.62 15.59 9.65
N PRO A 420 12.77 14.90 9.42
CA PRO A 420 14.09 15.44 9.68
C PRO A 420 14.42 16.73 8.91
N TYR A 421 13.90 16.85 7.68
CA TYR A 421 14.02 18.07 6.89
C TYR A 421 13.14 19.18 7.46
N ILE A 422 11.87 18.91 7.71
CA ILE A 422 10.91 19.89 8.23
C ILE A 422 11.39 20.43 9.59
N SER A 423 11.79 19.58 10.51
CA SER A 423 12.25 19.96 11.85
C SER A 423 13.50 20.87 11.79
N HIS A 424 14.33 20.71 10.75
CA HIS A 424 15.46 21.59 10.51
C HIS A 424 15.02 22.96 9.99
N GLN A 425 14.08 23.02 9.05
CA GLN A 425 13.59 24.27 8.48
C GLN A 425 12.71 25.06 9.46
N LEU A 426 11.99 24.41 10.37
CA LEU A 426 11.18 25.04 11.43
C LEU A 426 11.99 25.88 12.39
N ARG A 427 13.30 25.61 12.53
CA ARG A 427 14.20 26.41 13.37
C ARG A 427 14.52 27.80 12.81
N GLN A 428 14.14 28.05 11.57
CA GLN A 428 14.32 29.37 10.91
C GLN A 428 13.06 30.21 11.09
N PRO A 429 13.09 31.29 11.93
CA PRO A 429 11.89 32.06 12.28
C PRO A 429 11.24 32.81 11.12
N SER A 430 11.99 33.07 10.03
CA SER A 430 11.47 33.76 8.86
C SER A 430 10.63 32.88 7.93
N ASN A 431 10.65 31.57 8.13
CA ASN A 431 9.88 30.62 7.34
C ASN A 431 8.44 30.50 7.88
N LYS A 432 7.51 30.26 6.97
CA LYS A 432 6.10 29.96 7.27
C LYS A 432 5.78 28.53 6.84
N PHE A 433 4.91 27.87 7.59
CA PHE A 433 4.58 26.47 7.37
C PHE A 433 3.07 26.28 7.43
N ASP A 434 2.54 25.63 6.43
CA ASP A 434 1.19 25.12 6.36
C ASP A 434 1.23 23.63 5.99
N PHE A 435 0.41 22.84 6.68
CA PHE A 435 0.31 21.40 6.51
C PHE A 435 -1.11 21.05 6.06
N THR A 436 -1.24 20.20 5.06
CA THR A 436 -2.55 19.80 4.56
C THR A 436 -2.63 18.31 4.36
N ILE A 437 -3.60 17.70 5.02
CA ILE A 437 -3.94 16.29 4.82
C ILE A 437 -5.14 16.20 3.88
N LEU A 438 -4.98 15.40 2.82
CA LEU A 438 -5.90 15.41 1.68
C LEU A 438 -7.09 14.49 1.92
N THR A 439 -6.92 13.37 2.64
CA THR A 439 -8.01 12.43 2.93
C THR A 439 -8.34 12.39 4.42
N SER A 440 -9.50 11.84 4.74
CA SER A 440 -9.94 11.73 6.14
C SER A 440 -9.25 10.61 6.93
N GLY A 441 -8.65 9.62 6.26
CA GLY A 441 -7.94 8.51 6.90
C GLY A 441 -8.79 7.63 7.84
N PHE A 442 -10.11 7.70 7.78
CA PHE A 442 -11.03 7.05 8.73
C PHE A 442 -10.91 5.52 8.74
N THR A 443 -10.52 4.90 7.63
CA THR A 443 -10.38 3.44 7.53
C THR A 443 -9.25 2.88 8.40
N ALA A 444 -8.28 3.71 8.76
CA ALA A 444 -7.16 3.32 9.61
C ALA A 444 -7.53 3.22 11.11
N VAL A 445 -8.72 3.73 11.50
CA VAL A 445 -9.17 3.72 12.90
C VAL A 445 -10.08 2.52 13.16
N THR A 446 -9.66 1.63 14.07
CA THR A 446 -10.44 0.43 14.42
C THR A 446 -11.73 0.77 15.19
N ASN A 447 -12.75 -0.08 15.06
CA ASN A 447 -13.98 0.04 15.86
C ASN A 447 -13.66 -0.06 17.36
N LYS A 448 -12.75 -0.97 17.74
CA LYS A 448 -12.28 -1.17 19.13
C LYS A 448 -11.70 0.10 19.72
N PHE A 449 -10.87 0.84 18.97
CA PHE A 449 -10.29 2.09 19.44
C PHE A 449 -11.39 3.13 19.77
N ILE A 450 -12.34 3.33 18.84
CA ILE A 450 -13.46 4.27 19.06
C ILE A 450 -14.33 3.84 20.23
N ILE A 451 -14.66 2.55 20.37
CA ILE A 451 -15.43 2.04 21.50
C ILE A 451 -14.73 2.39 22.82
N ASN A 452 -13.43 2.17 22.92
CA ASN A 452 -12.67 2.48 24.13
C ASN A 452 -12.63 3.99 24.41
N ALA A 453 -12.41 4.83 23.40
CA ALA A 453 -12.44 6.29 23.54
C ALA A 453 -13.84 6.78 23.99
N LEU A 454 -14.92 6.20 23.45
CA LEU A 454 -16.29 6.55 23.85
C LEU A 454 -16.64 6.06 25.27
N ARG A 455 -16.12 4.91 25.70
CA ARG A 455 -16.23 4.45 27.11
C ARG A 455 -15.52 5.40 28.06
N ASP A 456 -14.35 5.91 27.68
CA ASP A 456 -13.64 6.92 28.47
C ASP A 456 -14.44 8.24 28.56
N VAL A 457 -15.09 8.64 27.47
CA VAL A 457 -16.02 9.80 27.51
C VAL A 457 -17.10 9.59 28.57
N LEU A 458 -17.81 8.44 28.58
CA LEU A 458 -18.83 8.14 29.58
C LEU A 458 -18.25 8.19 31.01
N ARG A 459 -17.11 7.51 31.21
CA ARG A 459 -16.43 7.49 32.51
C ARG A 459 -16.09 8.89 33.01
N PHE A 460 -15.48 9.73 32.21
CA PHE A 460 -15.08 11.08 32.59
C PHE A 460 -16.27 12.05 32.70
N LEU A 461 -17.38 11.76 32.05
CA LEU A 461 -18.66 12.47 32.30
C LEU A 461 -19.24 12.08 33.66
N ASP A 462 -19.17 10.80 34.04
CA ASP A 462 -19.68 10.31 35.36
C ASP A 462 -18.80 10.80 36.52
N GLU A 463 -17.49 10.88 36.30
CA GLU A 463 -16.54 11.43 37.28
C GLU A 463 -16.48 12.97 37.30
N ASP A 464 -17.35 13.64 36.56
CA ASP A 464 -17.38 15.10 36.43
C ASP A 464 -16.02 15.73 36.01
N LYS A 465 -15.25 15.03 35.20
CA LYS A 465 -13.91 15.44 34.75
C LYS A 465 -13.88 16.29 33.44
N ILE A 466 -15.03 16.43 32.77
CA ILE A 466 -15.16 17.21 31.53
C ILE A 466 -15.95 18.49 31.81
N GLN A 467 -15.29 19.48 32.37
CA GLN A 467 -15.93 20.70 32.86
C GLN A 467 -16.49 21.61 31.76
N MET A 468 -15.94 21.56 30.55
CA MET A 468 -16.33 22.47 29.45
C MET A 468 -17.81 22.35 29.04
N ILE A 469 -18.43 21.17 29.24
CA ILE A 469 -19.84 20.94 28.92
C ILE A 469 -20.83 21.71 29.84
N LYS A 470 -20.33 22.23 30.95
CA LYS A 470 -21.12 23.01 31.92
C LYS A 470 -21.30 24.47 31.52
N TYR A 471 -20.55 24.95 30.54
CA TYR A 471 -20.75 26.31 30.03
C TYR A 471 -22.08 26.41 29.26
N PRO A 472 -22.87 27.44 29.49
CA PRO A 472 -24.25 27.53 28.98
C PRO A 472 -24.38 27.39 27.47
N ASP A 473 -23.42 27.91 26.73
CA ASP A 473 -23.41 27.93 25.26
C ASP A 473 -22.57 26.81 24.63
N PHE A 474 -22.10 25.83 25.42
CA PHE A 474 -21.20 24.79 24.91
C PHE A 474 -21.84 24.01 23.75
N PHE A 475 -23.08 23.58 23.87
CA PHE A 475 -23.78 22.78 22.86
C PHE A 475 -24.27 23.61 21.64
N GLU A 476 -24.31 24.94 21.73
CA GLU A 476 -24.72 25.79 20.62
C GLU A 476 -23.52 26.17 19.75
N LYS A 477 -22.50 26.75 20.34
CA LYS A 477 -21.28 27.25 19.67
C LYS A 477 -19.99 26.97 20.42
N GLY A 478 -20.05 26.76 21.74
CA GLY A 478 -18.86 26.64 22.59
C GLY A 478 -17.98 25.43 22.25
N TYR A 479 -18.55 24.36 21.68
CA TYR A 479 -17.78 23.21 21.23
C TYR A 479 -16.82 23.53 20.09
N ARG A 480 -17.01 24.63 19.36
CA ARG A 480 -16.10 25.12 18.32
C ARG A 480 -15.04 26.07 18.85
N PHE A 481 -15.32 26.75 19.96
CA PHE A 481 -14.35 27.64 20.58
C PHE A 481 -13.26 26.84 21.28
N LYS A 482 -12.03 27.33 21.20
CA LYS A 482 -10.88 26.71 21.87
C LYS A 482 -10.58 25.29 21.38
N TRP A 483 -10.95 24.99 20.13
CA TRP A 483 -10.63 23.71 19.49
C TRP A 483 -9.12 23.42 19.52
N ASP A 484 -8.31 24.42 19.24
CA ASP A 484 -6.85 24.44 19.32
C ASP A 484 -6.31 24.20 20.74
N LYS A 485 -7.05 24.63 21.76
CA LYS A 485 -6.63 24.42 23.15
C LYS A 485 -6.66 22.95 23.58
N ASP A 486 -7.51 22.14 22.99
CA ASP A 486 -7.54 20.71 23.28
C ASP A 486 -6.20 20.05 22.88
N VAL A 487 -5.57 20.52 21.79
CA VAL A 487 -4.25 20.07 21.34
C VAL A 487 -3.18 20.36 22.42
N ASN A 488 -3.10 21.65 22.84
CA ASN A 488 -2.14 22.05 23.88
C ASN A 488 -2.44 21.38 25.21
N HIS A 489 -3.73 21.20 25.54
CA HIS A 489 -4.13 20.50 26.75
C HIS A 489 -3.68 19.04 26.72
N TYR A 490 -3.87 18.35 25.60
CA TYR A 490 -3.41 16.97 25.44
C TYR A 490 -1.88 16.87 25.53
N LEU A 491 -1.14 17.71 24.84
CA LEU A 491 0.34 17.72 24.90
C LEU A 491 0.86 18.00 26.31
N GLY A 492 0.19 18.86 27.07
CA GLY A 492 0.49 19.06 28.48
C GLY A 492 0.26 17.77 29.34
N LYS A 493 -0.68 16.89 28.93
CA LYS A 493 -0.88 15.58 29.57
C LYS A 493 0.14 14.55 29.14
N VAL A 494 0.63 14.64 27.89
CA VAL A 494 1.80 13.86 27.45
C VAL A 494 3.00 14.18 28.36
N ALA A 495 3.28 15.47 28.58
CA ALA A 495 4.37 15.90 29.43
C ALA A 495 4.25 15.45 30.91
N SER A 496 3.04 15.20 31.41
CA SER A 496 2.83 14.66 32.76
C SER A 496 3.20 13.18 32.92
N GLY A 497 3.32 12.43 31.80
CA GLY A 497 3.63 11.00 31.81
C GLY A 497 2.46 10.08 32.25
N GLU A 498 1.32 10.63 32.67
CA GLU A 498 0.19 9.84 33.21
C GLU A 498 -0.80 9.42 32.13
N SER A 499 -0.96 8.13 31.91
CA SER A 499 -1.85 7.57 30.88
C SER A 499 -3.32 8.00 31.05
N ILE A 500 -3.81 8.05 32.29
CA ILE A 500 -5.19 8.48 32.61
C ILE A 500 -5.43 9.94 32.19
N GLN A 501 -4.43 10.82 32.32
CA GLN A 501 -4.53 12.20 31.90
C GLN A 501 -4.56 12.33 30.37
N ARG A 502 -3.78 11.51 29.65
CA ARG A 502 -3.85 11.46 28.18
C ARG A 502 -5.24 11.01 27.70
N ARG A 503 -5.81 9.96 28.30
CA ARG A 503 -7.18 9.48 27.98
C ARG A 503 -8.22 10.57 28.26
N ARG A 504 -8.07 11.32 29.35
CA ARG A 504 -8.93 12.48 29.63
C ARG A 504 -8.79 13.58 28.56
N GLY A 505 -7.57 13.90 28.15
CA GLY A 505 -7.30 14.85 27.07
C GLY A 505 -7.98 14.45 25.75
N LEU A 506 -7.88 13.19 25.36
CA LEU A 506 -8.57 12.64 24.20
C LEU A 506 -10.10 12.75 24.35
N SER A 507 -10.64 12.47 25.55
CA SER A 507 -12.09 12.55 25.78
C SER A 507 -12.64 13.97 25.63
N HIS A 508 -11.87 15.01 25.92
CA HIS A 508 -12.25 16.40 25.63
C HIS A 508 -12.48 16.62 24.12
N ARG A 509 -11.53 16.19 23.27
CA ARG A 509 -11.68 16.29 21.82
C ARG A 509 -12.85 15.42 21.32
N MET A 510 -12.99 14.21 21.82
CA MET A 510 -14.08 13.30 21.45
C MET A 510 -15.45 13.88 21.74
N VAL A 511 -15.63 14.54 22.87
CA VAL A 511 -16.90 15.24 23.19
C VAL A 511 -17.21 16.33 22.17
N ARG A 512 -16.24 17.17 21.79
CA ARG A 512 -16.45 18.20 20.75
C ARG A 512 -16.80 17.57 19.41
N SER A 513 -16.08 16.52 19.03
CA SER A 513 -16.33 15.77 17.78
C SER A 513 -17.71 15.13 17.75
N MET A 514 -18.18 14.58 18.86
CA MET A 514 -19.54 14.05 19.00
C MET A 514 -20.59 15.15 18.83
N VAL A 515 -20.42 16.30 19.50
CA VAL A 515 -21.36 17.43 19.39
C VAL A 515 -21.38 17.98 17.96
N GLU A 516 -20.21 18.13 17.30
CA GLU A 516 -20.11 18.60 15.91
C GLU A 516 -20.76 17.62 14.93
N THR A 517 -20.56 16.32 15.12
CA THR A 517 -21.06 15.29 14.18
C THR A 517 -22.56 15.13 14.28
N TYR A 518 -23.09 15.01 15.50
CA TYR A 518 -24.50 14.67 15.73
C TYR A 518 -25.37 15.87 16.08
N LYS A 519 -24.81 17.09 16.09
CA LYS A 519 -25.53 18.35 16.46
C LYS A 519 -26.26 18.23 17.78
N LEU A 520 -25.57 17.67 18.79
CA LEU A 520 -26.13 17.43 20.12
C LEU A 520 -26.42 18.75 20.84
N LYS A 521 -27.46 18.77 21.67
CA LYS A 521 -27.97 19.98 22.36
C LYS A 521 -27.89 19.91 23.89
N SER A 522 -27.53 18.74 24.44
CA SER A 522 -27.53 18.53 25.90
C SER A 522 -26.55 17.42 26.30
N ILE A 523 -26.25 17.37 27.61
CA ILE A 523 -25.42 16.32 28.20
C ILE A 523 -26.12 14.96 28.08
N ASP A 524 -27.43 14.89 28.31
CA ASP A 524 -28.20 13.66 28.20
C ASP A 524 -28.21 13.15 26.74
N GLY A 525 -28.36 14.07 25.77
CA GLY A 525 -28.24 13.76 24.36
C GLY A 525 -26.87 13.20 24.02
N LEU A 526 -25.79 13.79 24.57
CA LEU A 526 -24.42 13.29 24.41
C LEU A 526 -24.28 11.87 24.98
N ARG A 527 -24.71 11.62 26.20
CA ARG A 527 -24.66 10.29 26.84
C ARG A 527 -25.42 9.24 26.04
N SER A 528 -26.65 9.58 25.61
CA SER A 528 -27.46 8.70 24.78
C SER A 528 -26.80 8.34 23.47
N GLN A 529 -26.26 9.34 22.75
CA GLN A 529 -25.60 9.11 21.45
C GLN A 529 -24.29 8.33 21.60
N VAL A 530 -23.51 8.55 22.66
CA VAL A 530 -22.30 7.78 22.93
C VAL A 530 -22.64 6.30 23.14
N LYS A 531 -23.66 6.01 23.97
CA LYS A 531 -24.14 4.62 24.20
C LYS A 531 -24.63 3.97 22.91
N LYS A 532 -25.38 4.71 22.09
CA LYS A 532 -25.86 4.23 20.78
C LYS A 532 -24.72 3.88 19.84
N ASN A 533 -23.69 4.73 19.78
CA ASN A 533 -22.53 4.49 18.94
C ASN A 533 -21.71 3.26 19.40
N ILE A 534 -21.56 3.08 20.72
CA ILE A 534 -20.88 1.89 21.27
C ILE A 534 -21.65 0.62 20.85
N LEU A 535 -22.96 0.58 21.01
CA LEU A 535 -23.80 -0.58 20.63
C LEU A 535 -23.71 -0.84 19.12
N LEU A 536 -23.79 0.21 18.29
CA LEU A 536 -23.67 0.10 16.84
C LEU A 536 -22.33 -0.51 16.43
N LEU A 537 -21.24 0.00 16.99
CA LEU A 537 -19.89 -0.48 16.67
C LEU A 537 -19.63 -1.90 17.19
N GLN A 538 -20.25 -2.29 18.32
CA GLN A 538 -20.16 -3.66 18.85
C GLN A 538 -20.97 -4.66 18.02
N SER A 539 -22.04 -4.23 17.34
CA SER A 539 -22.82 -5.07 16.44
C SER A 539 -22.25 -5.17 15.02
N SER A 540 -21.34 -4.27 14.67
CA SER A 540 -20.63 -4.28 13.38
C SER A 540 -19.52 -5.32 13.38
N TYR A 541 -19.23 -5.91 12.22
CA TYR A 541 -18.04 -6.73 12.06
C TYR A 541 -16.80 -5.86 11.73
N ASP A 542 -15.63 -6.38 12.01
CA ASP A 542 -14.39 -5.69 11.67
C ASP A 542 -14.25 -5.56 10.15
N GLY A 543 -13.93 -4.36 9.67
CA GLY A 543 -13.87 -4.04 8.24
C GLY A 543 -15.21 -3.66 7.60
N GLU A 544 -16.32 -3.65 8.38
CA GLU A 544 -17.60 -3.14 7.88
C GLU A 544 -17.50 -1.65 7.56
N LYS A 545 -18.02 -1.24 6.39
CA LYS A 545 -18.13 0.18 6.04
C LYS A 545 -19.10 0.86 7.04
N ASN A 546 -18.53 1.64 7.93
CA ASN A 546 -19.30 2.37 8.94
C ASN A 546 -20.23 3.41 8.30
N SER A 547 -21.25 3.84 9.07
CA SER A 547 -22.11 4.96 8.66
C SER A 547 -21.32 6.25 8.48
N PRO A 548 -21.79 7.22 7.64
CA PRO A 548 -21.10 8.48 7.40
C PRO A 548 -20.72 9.25 8.67
N ASP A 549 -21.58 9.22 9.69
CA ASP A 549 -21.32 9.88 10.99
C ASP A 549 -20.16 9.22 11.74
N ILE A 550 -20.07 7.89 11.73
CA ILE A 550 -18.96 7.15 12.35
C ILE A 550 -17.68 7.38 11.54
N GLN A 551 -17.75 7.38 10.20
CA GLN A 551 -16.61 7.71 9.35
C GLN A 551 -16.08 9.12 9.66
N LYS A 552 -17.00 10.09 9.78
CA LYS A 552 -16.67 11.47 10.16
C LYS A 552 -15.99 11.52 11.55
N LEU A 553 -16.54 10.82 12.53
CA LEU A 553 -15.96 10.78 13.88
C LEU A 553 -14.56 10.18 13.90
N LYS A 554 -14.33 9.09 13.15
CA LYS A 554 -13.01 8.48 12.98
C LYS A 554 -12.04 9.43 12.26
N GLY A 555 -12.50 10.12 11.22
CA GLY A 555 -11.72 11.12 10.50
C GLY A 555 -11.30 12.29 11.39
N MET A 556 -12.23 12.82 12.19
CA MET A 556 -11.93 13.90 13.16
C MET A 556 -10.92 13.48 14.23
N LEU A 557 -10.86 12.21 14.57
CA LEU A 557 -9.80 11.68 15.42
C LEU A 557 -8.43 11.74 14.73
N ARG A 558 -8.36 11.29 13.48
CA ARG A 558 -7.11 11.37 12.70
C ARG A 558 -6.64 12.82 12.52
N GLU A 559 -7.57 13.74 12.31
CA GLU A 559 -7.28 15.19 12.26
C GLU A 559 -6.65 15.69 13.57
N PHE A 560 -7.22 15.28 14.71
CA PHE A 560 -6.64 15.60 16.01
C PHE A 560 -5.22 15.08 16.18
N GLU A 561 -4.96 13.86 15.75
CA GLU A 561 -3.63 13.26 15.78
C GLU A 561 -2.62 14.07 14.97
N GLU A 562 -2.99 14.53 13.78
CA GLU A 562 -2.13 15.37 12.95
C GLU A 562 -1.89 16.77 13.56
N GLU A 563 -2.94 17.37 14.12
CA GLU A 563 -2.81 18.64 14.86
C GLU A 563 -1.85 18.48 16.04
N LEU A 564 -1.88 17.34 16.76
CA LEU A 564 -0.97 17.04 17.87
C LEU A 564 0.49 16.98 17.40
N VAL A 565 0.75 16.27 16.30
CA VAL A 565 2.11 16.13 15.75
C VAL A 565 2.71 17.50 15.46
N TRP A 566 2.03 18.32 14.67
CA TRP A 566 2.62 19.59 14.27
C TRP A 566 2.67 20.61 15.42
N ALA A 567 1.73 20.57 16.34
CA ALA A 567 1.79 21.36 17.56
C ALA A 567 2.94 20.90 18.48
N HIS A 568 3.28 19.61 18.51
CA HIS A 568 4.47 19.11 19.21
C HIS A 568 5.76 19.79 18.71
N PHE A 569 5.82 20.13 17.42
CA PHE A 569 6.93 20.87 16.82
C PHE A 569 6.74 22.41 16.84
N GLY A 570 5.70 22.92 17.51
CA GLY A 570 5.45 24.35 17.68
C GLY A 570 4.68 25.02 16.55
N VAL A 571 4.12 24.26 15.60
CA VAL A 571 3.23 24.79 14.56
C VAL A 571 1.86 25.10 15.16
N ARG A 572 1.27 26.21 14.76
CA ARG A 572 -0.08 26.58 15.22
C ARG A 572 -1.12 25.68 14.58
N VAL A 573 -2.10 25.22 15.35
CA VAL A 573 -3.18 24.35 14.86
C VAL A 573 -3.90 24.90 13.62
N LYS A 574 -4.09 26.22 13.55
CA LYS A 574 -4.69 26.89 12.39
C LYS A 574 -3.93 26.74 11.08
N ASN A 575 -2.68 26.30 11.12
CA ASN A 575 -1.84 26.03 9.95
C ASN A 575 -1.82 24.54 9.58
N VAL A 576 -2.69 23.73 10.21
CA VAL A 576 -2.92 22.33 9.88
C VAL A 576 -4.31 22.21 9.28
N HIS A 577 -4.39 21.83 8.03
CA HIS A 577 -5.62 21.86 7.23
C HIS A 577 -6.03 20.43 6.86
N HIS A 578 -7.33 20.17 6.79
CA HIS A 578 -7.91 18.86 6.49
C HIS A 578 -8.96 18.99 5.38
N LEU A 579 -8.61 18.57 4.15
CA LEU A 579 -9.48 18.76 2.99
C LEU A 579 -10.54 17.68 2.82
N ARG A 580 -10.31 16.47 3.32
CA ARG A 580 -11.26 15.35 3.27
C ARG A 580 -11.79 15.10 1.86
N LEU A 581 -10.88 15.01 0.87
CA LEU A 581 -11.26 14.85 -0.53
C LEU A 581 -12.25 13.70 -0.72
N GLY A 582 -13.29 13.95 -1.51
CA GLY A 582 -14.48 13.10 -1.56
C GLY A 582 -14.29 11.78 -2.30
N PHE A 583 -13.24 11.60 -3.10
CA PHE A 583 -12.93 10.33 -3.73
C PHE A 583 -12.58 9.21 -2.71
N TYR A 584 -12.21 9.59 -1.48
CA TYR A 584 -11.86 8.64 -0.41
C TYR A 584 -13.11 8.11 0.28
N THR A 585 -13.74 7.09 -0.32
CA THR A 585 -15.03 6.53 0.13
C THR A 585 -14.91 5.28 1.02
N GLY A 586 -13.73 4.67 1.11
CA GLY A 586 -13.50 3.41 1.80
C GLY A 586 -14.11 2.19 1.09
N ASP A 587 -14.45 2.30 -0.19
CA ASP A 587 -14.90 1.17 -1.01
C ASP A 587 -13.68 0.40 -1.57
N ILE A 588 -13.90 -0.86 -1.93
CA ILE A 588 -12.85 -1.73 -2.51
C ILE A 588 -12.27 -1.09 -3.79
N PHE A 589 -13.15 -0.59 -4.66
CA PHE A 589 -12.78 0.16 -5.85
C PHE A 589 -13.05 1.65 -5.58
N THR A 590 -11.98 2.42 -5.45
CA THR A 590 -12.06 3.84 -5.13
C THR A 590 -12.47 4.67 -6.36
N GLU A 591 -13.14 5.80 -6.12
CA GLU A 591 -13.52 6.75 -7.18
C GLU A 591 -12.29 7.50 -7.73
N GLN A 592 -12.41 8.05 -8.92
CA GLN A 592 -11.41 8.96 -9.48
C GLN A 592 -11.59 10.37 -8.91
N PRO A 593 -10.52 11.18 -8.78
CA PRO A 593 -10.65 12.57 -8.38
C PRO A 593 -11.47 13.38 -9.38
N GLU A 594 -12.38 14.22 -8.85
CA GLU A 594 -13.20 15.12 -9.64
C GLU A 594 -12.78 16.58 -9.44
N ARG A 595 -12.89 17.39 -10.50
CA ARG A 595 -12.46 18.79 -10.48
C ARG A 595 -13.10 19.59 -9.35
N SER A 596 -14.43 19.56 -9.25
CA SER A 596 -15.18 20.37 -8.27
C SER A 596 -15.01 19.89 -6.83
N ARG A 597 -14.96 18.58 -6.64
CA ARG A 597 -14.96 17.94 -5.33
C ARG A 597 -13.56 17.81 -4.74
N ASP A 598 -12.55 17.53 -5.58
CA ASP A 598 -11.23 17.13 -5.11
C ASP A 598 -10.10 18.09 -5.54
N VAL A 599 -10.17 18.67 -6.74
CA VAL A 599 -9.11 19.56 -7.26
C VAL A 599 -9.27 21.01 -6.77
N LEU A 600 -10.50 21.57 -6.86
CA LEU A 600 -10.73 22.98 -6.47
C LEU A 600 -10.44 23.27 -4.99
N PRO A 601 -10.70 22.38 -4.02
CA PRO A 601 -10.27 22.61 -2.63
C PRO A 601 -8.74 22.82 -2.51
N ILE A 602 -7.94 22.02 -3.23
CA ILE A 602 -6.48 22.17 -3.24
C ILE A 602 -6.08 23.50 -3.89
N LEU A 603 -6.66 23.82 -5.02
CA LEU A 603 -6.40 25.09 -5.72
C LEU A 603 -6.69 26.31 -4.82
N ASN A 604 -7.79 26.28 -4.07
CA ASN A 604 -8.13 27.35 -3.13
C ASN A 604 -7.07 27.51 -2.03
N MET A 605 -6.54 26.39 -1.50
CA MET A 605 -5.41 26.46 -0.56
C MET A 605 -4.16 27.07 -1.19
N LEU A 606 -3.83 26.72 -2.43
CA LEU A 606 -2.68 27.29 -3.15
C LEU A 606 -2.83 28.79 -3.34
N ARG A 607 -4.02 29.28 -3.70
CA ARG A 607 -4.34 30.70 -3.85
C ARG A 607 -4.23 31.46 -2.54
N GLU A 608 -4.65 30.88 -1.43
CA GLU A 608 -4.63 31.49 -0.10
C GLU A 608 -3.21 31.56 0.46
N ILE A 609 -2.49 30.44 0.46
CA ILE A 609 -1.16 30.30 1.07
C ILE A 609 -0.09 30.96 0.22
N LYS A 610 -0.18 30.85 -1.12
CA LYS A 610 0.84 31.26 -2.09
C LYS A 610 2.22 30.76 -1.70
N PRO A 611 2.41 29.42 -1.68
CA PRO A 611 3.65 28.80 -1.24
C PRO A 611 4.81 29.09 -2.19
N THR A 612 6.03 29.09 -1.66
CA THR A 612 7.28 29.08 -2.45
C THR A 612 7.85 27.68 -2.59
N VAL A 613 7.42 26.76 -1.70
CA VAL A 613 7.81 25.36 -1.70
C VAL A 613 6.58 24.49 -1.40
N ILE A 614 6.31 23.53 -2.26
CA ILE A 614 5.30 22.48 -2.02
C ILE A 614 6.03 21.17 -1.79
N SER A 615 5.67 20.42 -0.74
CA SER A 615 6.08 19.02 -0.62
C SER A 615 4.90 18.09 -0.79
N LEU A 616 5.13 16.97 -1.46
CA LEU A 616 4.11 15.98 -1.77
C LEU A 616 4.70 14.55 -1.80
N ALA A 617 3.85 13.56 -1.58
CA ALA A 617 4.23 12.17 -1.76
C ALA A 617 4.39 11.88 -3.26
N LEU A 618 5.60 11.48 -3.67
CA LEU A 618 5.97 11.15 -5.05
C LEU A 618 6.07 9.64 -5.21
N ASP A 619 4.95 8.97 -5.10
CA ASP A 619 4.91 7.53 -5.24
C ASP A 619 4.90 7.11 -6.73
N PRO A 620 5.50 5.95 -7.07
CA PRO A 620 5.48 5.45 -8.43
C PRO A 620 4.09 4.95 -8.83
N GLU A 621 3.92 4.67 -10.12
CA GLU A 621 2.66 4.23 -10.70
C GLU A 621 1.99 3.06 -9.97
N GLY A 622 0.66 3.07 -9.91
CA GLY A 622 -0.24 1.91 -9.80
C GLY A 622 -0.02 0.91 -8.68
N SER A 623 0.86 1.19 -7.74
CA SER A 623 1.24 0.26 -6.69
C SER A 623 1.21 0.92 -5.32
N GLY A 624 0.83 0.16 -4.31
CA GLY A 624 0.66 0.66 -2.97
C GLY A 624 -0.74 1.24 -2.73
N PRO A 625 -0.90 2.14 -1.77
CA PRO A 625 -2.19 2.77 -1.55
C PRO A 625 -2.61 3.59 -2.76
N ASP A 626 -3.65 3.16 -3.45
CA ASP A 626 -4.26 3.85 -4.60
C ASP A 626 -4.58 5.34 -4.30
N THR A 627 -4.84 5.62 -3.02
CA THR A 627 -5.07 6.96 -2.49
C THR A 627 -3.90 7.91 -2.76
N HIS A 628 -2.64 7.46 -2.62
CA HIS A 628 -1.46 8.30 -2.84
C HIS A 628 -1.37 8.79 -4.28
N TYR A 629 -1.59 7.89 -5.22
CA TYR A 629 -1.61 8.21 -6.63
C TYR A 629 -2.70 9.23 -6.98
N LYS A 630 -3.93 9.02 -6.48
CA LYS A 630 -5.07 9.91 -6.72
C LYS A 630 -4.87 11.31 -6.11
N VAL A 631 -4.26 11.36 -4.93
CA VAL A 631 -3.85 12.63 -4.32
C VAL A 631 -2.82 13.36 -5.18
N LEU A 632 -1.81 12.65 -5.69
CA LEU A 632 -0.80 13.24 -6.57
C LEU A 632 -1.44 13.80 -7.85
N GLU A 633 -2.37 13.07 -8.45
CA GLU A 633 -3.14 13.51 -9.63
C GLU A 633 -3.94 14.78 -9.34
N ALA A 634 -4.66 14.82 -8.20
CA ALA A 634 -5.44 15.99 -7.79
C ALA A 634 -4.55 17.22 -7.52
N ILE A 635 -3.38 17.03 -6.86
CA ILE A 635 -2.41 18.13 -6.65
C ILE A 635 -1.85 18.62 -8.00
N ALA A 636 -1.46 17.72 -8.90
CA ALA A 636 -0.92 18.10 -10.21
C ALA A 636 -1.95 18.87 -11.03
N ALA A 637 -3.22 18.45 -10.99
CA ALA A 637 -4.32 19.20 -11.65
C ALA A 637 -4.51 20.59 -11.03
N ALA A 638 -4.45 20.73 -9.70
CA ALA A 638 -4.56 22.02 -9.02
C ALA A 638 -3.38 22.94 -9.33
N VAL A 639 -2.14 22.42 -9.33
CA VAL A 639 -0.94 23.20 -9.70
C VAL A 639 -1.01 23.66 -11.17
N ARG A 640 -1.51 22.81 -12.08
CA ARG A 640 -1.70 23.16 -13.49
C ARG A 640 -2.67 24.32 -13.65
N LEU A 641 -3.81 24.30 -12.96
CA LEU A 641 -4.77 25.41 -12.96
C LEU A 641 -4.17 26.68 -12.33
N TRP A 642 -3.44 26.55 -11.22
CA TRP A 642 -2.81 27.69 -10.57
C TRP A 642 -1.75 28.35 -11.47
N LYS A 643 -0.99 27.55 -12.24
CA LYS A 643 -0.04 28.05 -13.24
C LYS A 643 -0.68 28.89 -14.36
N GLU A 644 -1.97 28.60 -14.70
CA GLU A 644 -2.73 29.39 -15.67
C GLU A 644 -3.17 30.75 -15.11
N GLU A 645 -3.22 30.89 -13.78
CA GLU A 645 -3.71 32.07 -13.09
C GLU A 645 -2.60 33.02 -12.62
N GLU A 646 -1.47 32.46 -12.17
CA GLU A 646 -0.35 33.23 -11.59
C GLU A 646 0.99 32.71 -12.12
N ASP A 647 2.00 33.58 -12.14
CA ASP A 647 3.38 33.16 -12.41
C ASP A 647 3.95 32.43 -11.19
N ILE A 648 4.10 31.11 -11.32
CA ILE A 648 4.67 30.24 -10.32
C ILE A 648 6.01 29.62 -10.77
N SER A 649 6.73 30.26 -11.67
CA SER A 649 8.01 29.77 -12.21
C SER A 649 9.07 29.54 -11.13
N ASN A 650 9.02 30.28 -10.03
CA ASN A 650 9.93 30.15 -8.88
C ASN A 650 9.47 29.14 -7.83
N LEU A 651 8.32 28.49 -8.02
CA LEU A 651 7.82 27.46 -7.11
C LEU A 651 8.69 26.22 -7.19
N ARG A 652 9.14 25.73 -6.04
CA ARG A 652 9.87 24.46 -5.93
C ARG A 652 8.96 23.36 -5.44
N ILE A 653 9.10 22.19 -6.04
CA ILE A 653 8.36 20.98 -5.65
C ILE A 653 9.32 19.99 -5.02
N ILE A 654 9.05 19.59 -3.79
CA ILE A 654 9.74 18.51 -3.07
C ILE A 654 8.90 17.25 -3.15
N GLY A 655 9.44 16.23 -3.82
CA GLY A 655 8.83 14.92 -3.87
C GLY A 655 9.49 13.99 -2.84
N TYR A 656 8.73 13.56 -1.83
CA TYR A 656 9.19 12.58 -0.85
C TYR A 656 8.54 11.22 -1.10
N ARG A 657 9.14 10.16 -0.55
CA ARG A 657 8.56 8.82 -0.43
C ARG A 657 8.57 8.42 1.04
N ASN A 658 7.52 7.76 1.47
CA ASN A 658 7.40 7.27 2.84
C ASN A 658 7.85 5.80 2.96
N VAL A 659 7.28 5.06 3.90
CA VAL A 659 7.67 3.68 4.21
C VAL A 659 7.39 2.66 3.10
N TRP A 660 6.55 3.01 2.13
CA TRP A 660 6.15 2.09 1.05
C TRP A 660 7.15 2.03 -0.10
N TYR A 661 7.86 3.14 -0.37
CA TYR A 661 8.76 3.29 -1.52
C TYR A 661 10.07 3.95 -1.13
N ARG A 662 11.09 3.80 -1.98
CA ARG A 662 12.41 4.37 -1.75
C ARG A 662 12.97 4.92 -3.04
N PHE A 663 13.67 6.04 -2.93
CA PHE A 663 14.52 6.51 -4.01
C PHE A 663 15.83 5.73 -4.03
N HIS A 664 16.31 5.39 -5.22
CA HIS A 664 17.71 5.07 -5.37
C HIS A 664 18.53 6.35 -5.12
N PRO A 665 19.75 6.30 -4.53
CA PRO A 665 20.54 7.52 -4.26
C PRO A 665 20.80 8.39 -5.51
N SER A 666 20.89 7.76 -6.70
CA SER A 666 21.04 8.48 -7.98
C SER A 666 19.78 9.25 -8.39
N GLU A 667 18.62 8.93 -7.85
CA GLU A 667 17.34 9.61 -8.13
C GLU A 667 17.11 10.78 -7.18
N ALA A 668 17.75 10.79 -6.01
CA ALA A 668 17.63 11.87 -5.06
C ALA A 668 18.39 13.12 -5.53
N ASP A 669 17.78 14.28 -5.37
CA ASP A 669 18.40 15.59 -5.61
C ASP A 669 18.95 16.21 -4.32
N VAL A 670 18.39 15.79 -3.18
CA VAL A 670 18.74 16.24 -1.83
C VAL A 670 18.86 15.05 -0.88
N ILE A 671 19.93 15.04 -0.09
CA ILE A 671 20.20 14.04 0.95
C ILE A 671 20.35 14.74 2.30
N VAL A 672 19.45 14.43 3.24
CA VAL A 672 19.42 15.06 4.56
C VAL A 672 20.05 14.16 5.61
N PRO A 673 21.09 14.61 6.35
CA PRO A 673 21.64 13.86 7.47
C PRO A 673 20.65 13.77 8.62
N VAL A 674 20.43 12.56 9.13
CA VAL A 674 19.51 12.26 10.23
C VAL A 674 20.29 11.80 11.45
N SER A 675 20.20 12.57 12.53
CA SER A 675 20.89 12.25 13.79
C SER A 675 20.10 11.24 14.65
N LEU A 676 20.76 10.67 15.67
CA LEU A 676 20.08 9.84 16.67
C LEU A 676 18.96 10.61 17.38
N ASN A 677 19.15 11.91 17.65
CA ASN A 677 18.10 12.74 18.23
C ASN A 677 16.89 12.86 17.31
N SER A 678 17.10 13.02 15.98
CA SER A 678 16.01 13.06 15.03
C SER A 678 15.26 11.73 14.94
N LEU A 679 15.98 10.60 15.02
CA LEU A 679 15.39 9.27 15.08
C LEU A 679 14.57 9.04 16.36
N ALA A 680 15.06 9.51 17.50
CA ALA A 680 14.36 9.42 18.78
C ALA A 680 13.10 10.29 18.80
N ILE A 681 13.18 11.54 18.31
CA ILE A 681 12.03 12.45 18.22
C ILE A 681 10.94 11.89 17.30
N LEU A 682 11.30 11.27 16.17
CA LEU A 682 10.34 10.59 15.29
C LEU A 682 9.55 9.53 16.05
N GLU A 683 10.24 8.65 16.76
CA GLU A 683 9.63 7.54 17.49
C GLU A 683 8.74 8.02 18.64
N GLU A 684 9.21 9.01 19.40
CA GLU A 684 8.50 9.57 20.55
C GLU A 684 7.27 10.35 20.11
N SER A 685 7.42 11.28 19.15
CA SER A 685 6.29 12.08 18.65
C SER A 685 5.24 11.21 17.92
N PHE A 686 5.65 10.16 17.21
CA PHE A 686 4.71 9.19 16.65
C PHE A 686 3.90 8.51 17.76
N SER A 687 4.57 8.00 18.79
CA SER A 687 3.92 7.27 19.89
C SER A 687 3.00 8.14 20.73
N ASP A 688 3.33 9.43 20.87
CA ASP A 688 2.55 10.35 21.69
C ASP A 688 1.39 11.02 20.96
N CYS A 689 1.43 11.10 19.62
CA CYS A 689 0.47 11.85 18.85
C CYS A 689 -0.46 10.99 17.99
N TYR A 690 0.02 9.88 17.40
CA TYR A 690 -0.83 9.01 16.57
C TYR A 690 -1.50 7.91 17.38
N LEU A 691 -2.44 8.29 18.23
CA LEU A 691 -3.09 7.45 19.25
C LEU A 691 -3.73 6.19 18.71
N SER A 692 -4.39 6.31 17.55
CA SER A 692 -5.05 5.18 16.90
C SER A 692 -4.08 4.24 16.17
N GLN A 693 -2.80 4.64 16.01
CA GLN A 693 -1.79 3.90 15.26
C GLN A 693 -0.69 3.29 16.14
N VAL A 694 -0.63 3.66 17.42
CA VAL A 694 0.42 3.17 18.36
C VAL A 694 0.36 1.65 18.54
N ASP A 695 -0.86 1.11 18.68
CA ASP A 695 -1.11 -0.32 18.86
C ASP A 695 -1.33 -1.06 17.53
N ALA A 696 -1.15 -0.36 16.41
CA ALA A 696 -1.20 -0.92 15.06
C ALA A 696 0.23 -1.04 14.48
N PRO A 697 1.06 -1.97 14.98
CA PRO A 697 2.41 -2.12 14.46
C PRO A 697 2.34 -2.54 12.99
N PHE A 698 3.19 -1.93 12.18
CA PHE A 698 3.37 -2.37 10.81
C PHE A 698 4.17 -3.67 10.81
N PRO A 699 3.56 -4.80 10.46
CA PRO A 699 4.30 -6.04 10.38
C PRO A 699 5.17 -6.00 9.11
N SER A 700 6.47 -5.99 9.29
CA SER A 700 7.39 -6.24 8.19
C SER A 700 8.14 -7.54 8.45
N TYR A 701 8.60 -8.18 7.40
CA TYR A 701 9.41 -9.39 7.47
C TYR A 701 10.64 -9.25 8.39
N MET A 702 11.13 -8.05 8.54
CA MET A 702 12.34 -7.78 9.32
C MET A 702 12.07 -7.10 10.65
N LEU A 703 10.87 -6.57 10.86
CA LEU A 703 10.57 -5.76 12.02
C LEU A 703 9.07 -5.76 12.31
N ASP A 704 8.69 -6.32 13.43
CA ASP A 704 7.36 -6.16 13.99
C ASP A 704 7.35 -4.87 14.84
N GLY A 705 7.01 -3.76 14.23
CA GLY A 705 7.12 -2.46 14.88
C GLY A 705 6.20 -1.40 14.29
N LYS A 706 6.25 -0.22 14.89
CA LYS A 706 5.48 0.94 14.45
C LYS A 706 5.96 1.44 13.08
N PHE A 707 5.12 2.19 12.38
CA PHE A 707 5.52 2.86 11.14
C PHE A 707 6.74 3.76 11.29
N SER A 708 6.88 4.44 12.43
CA SER A 708 8.07 5.23 12.78
C SER A 708 9.35 4.40 12.82
N THR A 709 9.27 3.18 13.35
CA THR A 709 10.43 2.26 13.41
C THR A 709 10.82 1.80 12.00
N LEU A 710 9.85 1.55 11.12
CA LEU A 710 10.12 1.21 9.73
C LEU A 710 10.78 2.39 8.97
N ALA A 711 10.32 3.63 9.17
CA ALA A 711 10.95 4.81 8.59
C ALA A 711 12.42 4.96 9.05
N ARG A 712 12.70 4.76 10.35
CA ARG A 712 14.06 4.73 10.88
C ARG A 712 14.95 3.71 10.17
N GLU A 713 14.47 2.48 10.04
CA GLU A 713 15.18 1.40 9.33
C GLU A 713 15.54 1.77 7.89
N ILE A 714 14.62 2.42 7.19
CA ILE A 714 14.85 2.89 5.82
C ILE A 714 16.00 3.88 5.79
N TRP A 715 15.97 4.92 6.65
CA TRP A 715 17.01 5.95 6.66
C TRP A 715 18.37 5.42 7.08
N ILE A 716 18.43 4.46 8.02
CA ILE A 716 19.66 3.79 8.42
C ILE A 716 20.26 2.98 7.24
N ARG A 717 19.43 2.26 6.50
CA ARG A 717 19.88 1.48 5.34
C ARG A 717 20.35 2.38 4.18
N GLN A 718 19.68 3.51 3.97
CA GLN A 718 20.12 4.52 3.00
C GLN A 718 21.51 5.05 3.37
N MET A 719 21.77 5.30 4.65
CA MET A 719 23.09 5.70 5.12
C MET A 719 24.17 4.65 4.86
N LYS A 720 23.90 3.38 5.13
CA LYS A 720 24.86 2.28 4.88
C LYS A 720 25.31 2.24 3.42
N HIS A 721 24.41 2.46 2.49
CA HIS A 721 24.73 2.49 1.06
C HIS A 721 25.69 3.66 0.71
N ILE A 722 25.42 4.85 1.24
CA ILE A 722 26.28 6.02 1.01
C ILE A 722 27.60 5.90 1.76
N GLN A 723 27.63 5.28 2.94
CA GLN A 723 28.87 5.00 3.66
C GLN A 723 29.84 4.08 2.90
N LEU A 724 29.32 3.14 2.11
CA LEU A 724 30.16 2.33 1.22
C LEU A 724 30.87 3.19 0.19
N LEU A 725 30.17 4.17 -0.40
CA LEU A 725 30.79 5.06 -1.40
C LEU A 725 31.78 6.04 -0.76
N LEU A 726 31.36 6.78 0.28
CA LEU A 726 32.13 7.89 0.87
C LEU A 726 33.15 7.45 1.92
N GLY A 727 33.02 6.23 2.43
CA GLY A 727 33.80 5.73 3.57
C GLY A 727 33.28 6.22 4.93
N LYS A 728 33.45 5.41 5.98
CA LYS A 728 33.09 5.77 7.36
C LYS A 728 33.78 7.03 7.87
N PRO A 729 35.10 7.29 7.56
CA PRO A 729 35.79 8.49 8.01
C PRO A 729 35.15 9.79 7.53
N PHE A 730 34.51 9.80 6.34
CA PHE A 730 33.78 10.98 5.87
C PHE A 730 32.72 11.43 6.87
N PHE A 731 32.01 10.51 7.51
CA PHE A 731 31.01 10.83 8.51
C PHE A 731 31.65 11.13 9.90
N TYR A 732 32.45 10.21 10.42
CA TYR A 732 32.93 10.27 11.81
C TYR A 732 33.99 11.35 12.07
N LYS A 733 34.75 11.74 11.04
CA LYS A 733 35.80 12.76 11.13
C LYS A 733 35.42 14.08 10.46
N ASN A 734 34.13 14.26 10.05
CA ASN A 734 33.69 15.45 9.37
C ASN A 734 33.75 16.69 10.27
N GLU A 735 34.16 17.84 9.73
CA GLU A 735 34.19 19.13 10.43
C GLU A 735 32.78 19.56 10.87
N LEU A 736 31.75 19.25 10.04
CA LEU A 736 30.38 19.64 10.29
C LEU A 736 29.71 18.71 11.30
N PRO A 737 29.28 19.21 12.48
CA PRO A 737 28.67 18.41 13.52
C PRO A 737 27.42 17.63 13.02
N ARG A 738 26.67 18.20 12.10
CA ARG A 738 25.45 17.59 11.57
C ARG A 738 25.72 16.35 10.73
N ILE A 739 26.83 16.34 9.96
CA ILE A 739 27.27 15.14 9.22
C ILE A 739 27.85 14.13 10.22
N ARG A 740 28.67 14.58 11.18
CA ARG A 740 29.29 13.71 12.18
C ARG A 740 28.27 13.02 13.08
N ALA A 741 27.13 13.65 13.35
CA ALA A 741 26.04 13.08 14.14
C ALA A 741 25.07 12.20 13.33
N ALA A 742 25.25 12.08 12.00
CA ALA A 742 24.34 11.32 11.16
C ALA A 742 24.45 9.81 11.43
N HIS A 743 23.29 9.17 11.60
CA HIS A 743 23.13 7.73 11.74
C HIS A 743 22.06 7.19 10.76
N GLY A 744 21.44 8.08 9.99
CA GLY A 744 20.54 7.82 8.90
C GLY A 744 20.65 8.91 7.84
N LEU A 745 20.13 8.65 6.65
CA LEU A 745 20.00 9.61 5.56
C LEU A 745 18.59 9.57 5.01
N LEU A 746 17.99 10.73 4.81
CA LEU A 746 16.70 10.92 4.15
C LEU A 746 16.94 11.40 2.72
N PHE A 747 16.25 10.79 1.75
CA PHE A 747 16.33 11.13 0.33
C PHE A 747 15.03 11.75 -0.15
N PHE A 748 15.11 12.85 -0.90
CA PHE A 748 13.97 13.37 -1.62
C PHE A 748 14.38 14.00 -2.96
N ARG A 749 13.40 14.22 -3.82
CA ARG A 749 13.59 14.91 -5.10
C ARG A 749 13.19 16.37 -4.97
N GLU A 750 13.89 17.23 -5.70
CA GLU A 750 13.56 18.64 -5.86
C GLU A 750 13.45 18.96 -7.34
N MET A 751 12.36 19.59 -7.73
CA MET A 751 12.10 19.88 -9.14
C MET A 751 11.34 21.22 -9.30
N ASP A 752 11.44 21.80 -10.48
CA ASP A 752 10.57 22.90 -10.89
C ASP A 752 9.16 22.41 -11.27
N VAL A 753 8.25 23.36 -11.46
CA VAL A 753 6.85 23.08 -11.79
C VAL A 753 6.70 22.31 -13.10
N ASP A 754 7.48 22.65 -14.12
CA ASP A 754 7.36 22.02 -15.43
C ASP A 754 7.80 20.57 -15.42
N THR A 755 8.92 20.30 -14.75
CA THR A 755 9.41 18.94 -14.53
C THR A 755 8.39 18.10 -13.73
N PHE A 756 7.81 18.69 -12.67
CA PHE A 756 6.77 18.04 -11.88
C PHE A 756 5.54 17.71 -12.72
N LEU A 757 5.00 18.68 -13.45
CA LEU A 757 3.79 18.48 -14.27
C LEU A 757 4.03 17.47 -15.41
N ALA A 758 5.23 17.45 -15.99
CA ALA A 758 5.59 16.46 -17.00
C ALA A 758 5.65 15.03 -16.41
N GLN A 759 6.21 14.87 -15.21
CA GLN A 759 6.24 13.58 -14.51
C GLN A 759 4.84 13.12 -14.08
N ALA A 760 4.04 14.02 -13.51
CA ALA A 760 2.66 13.73 -13.14
C ALA A 760 1.84 13.31 -14.36
N ARG A 761 2.00 14.00 -15.51
CA ARG A 761 1.30 13.64 -16.77
C ARG A 761 1.72 12.25 -17.28
N LYS A 762 2.98 11.89 -17.12
CA LYS A 762 3.43 10.53 -17.47
C LYS A 762 2.76 9.48 -16.58
N LEU A 763 2.60 9.80 -15.30
CA LEU A 763 1.95 8.92 -14.33
C LEU A 763 0.43 8.84 -14.58
N GLU A 764 -0.24 9.98 -14.84
CA GLU A 764 -1.66 10.01 -15.26
C GLU A 764 -1.91 9.12 -16.47
N LYS A 765 -1.03 9.20 -17.50
CA LYS A 765 -1.12 8.35 -18.69
C LYS A 765 -1.00 6.86 -18.39
N SER A 766 -0.28 6.47 -17.33
CA SER A 766 -0.16 5.06 -16.94
C SER A 766 -1.48 4.48 -16.40
N MET A 767 -2.44 5.33 -16.06
CA MET A 767 -3.77 4.95 -15.58
C MET A 767 -4.89 5.22 -16.61
N GLU A 768 -4.59 5.84 -17.75
CA GLU A 768 -5.57 6.08 -18.83
C GLU A 768 -5.85 4.80 -19.62
N GLY A 769 -7.07 4.70 -20.21
CA GLY A 769 -7.39 3.66 -21.20
C GLY A 769 -8.52 2.74 -20.82
N PHE A 770 -9.42 3.17 -19.92
CA PHE A 770 -10.72 2.52 -19.69
C PHE A 770 -11.87 3.45 -20.04
#